data_57e57147d731187e9a3dfe16491725aa
#
_entry.id   57e57147d731187e9a3dfe16491725aa
#
_cell.length_a   1.000
_cell.length_b   1.000
_cell.length_c   1.000
_cell.angle_alpha   90.00
_cell.angle_beta   90.00
_cell.angle_gamma   90.00
#
_symmetry.space_group_name_H-M   'P 1'
#
loop_
_entity.id
_entity.type
_entity.pdbx_description
1 polymer ?
#
loop_
_entity_poly.entity_id
_entity_poly.type
_entity_poly.pdbx_seq_one_letter_code
_entity_poly.pdbx_strand_id
1 'polypeptide(L)'
;VKRHLTALLALVTGLLAVSVPADASPAARTVAATTPASQQVLSPTPYMGWNTYYALGGDPTEAEIKSVADFLVSSGLRDSGYQYVWIDGNWAAPTPRSAAGDLVPNPDQFPNGLKPLVDYIHSKGLKAGIYTDAGPYIPGKCGLGSHGYYQRDADQFAAWKFDAVKADYLCGIAADLDPKTVYTEFAQALRNNASKRPMIFNLCNPVTSPDWGNYPEEQQSTYSWTYAPSIAQSWRTYTDVGFVGEIKYKDVLRNYDANARHPEAAGPGHFNDPDYLGPELGMNDEEFRTQMTLWSVAAAPLMIGSDVRKLSKTSLDILEDRDVIAINQDSAGVQAVRVGPAGTTETWVKRLANGDRAVVLLNRGDSPATLTTKASSVGLSGNRFTLKNAWTDKVTESAGTISAAVPAHGAALFRVSQATGKPGVPHVVAGLPQVTQVGDDAVPAGTAPLVAGGDQARVEVTVRNDGAQPVFAPRVELAVPAGWTASPLDKAPKLLDSNHSATFAFTVTLPATAAPGNAALTATTSYEVIGKGRLLQETSTPIVVAPAAPDGDVALSHHQWISATSGWMSPTVDQSVGGGSPISMVGQVHATGIGVASPSTIRYYLGDQCSRLTTTVGIDDAVRNVGPEGGTSTFQVIGDGKVLFDSGVLTRDDVRQADIDLTGVRVLDLVVGDAGDGGYNDRADWAGLNATC
;
A
#
# COMPACT_ATOMS: atom_id res chain seq x y z
N VAL A 1 -16.86 -45.94 -29.97
CA VAL A 1 -17.31 -47.31 -30.18
C VAL A 1 -17.30 -48.02 -28.83
N LYS A 2 -18.52 -48.47 -28.40
CA LYS A 2 -18.86 -49.49 -27.38
C LYS A 2 -18.41 -49.21 -25.92
N ARG A 3 -19.29 -48.85 -24.93
CA ARG A 3 -20.37 -49.53 -24.20
C ARG A 3 -19.94 -50.85 -23.55
N HIS A 4 -20.06 -50.90 -22.18
CA HIS A 4 -20.75 -51.89 -21.32
C HIS A 4 -20.48 -51.45 -19.85
N LEU A 5 -21.39 -51.12 -19.01
CA LEU A 5 -22.58 -51.63 -18.29
C LEU A 5 -22.33 -52.83 -17.37
N THR A 6 -22.93 -52.74 -16.17
CA THR A 6 -23.31 -53.71 -15.14
C THR A 6 -22.23 -54.07 -14.08
N ALA A 7 -22.54 -54.31 -12.79
CA ALA A 7 -23.81 -54.41 -12.05
C ALA A 7 -23.55 -54.25 -10.51
N LEU A 8 -24.60 -53.93 -9.75
CA LEU A 8 -24.75 -54.00 -8.30
C LEU A 8 -24.57 -55.45 -7.78
N LEU A 9 -23.99 -55.57 -6.57
CA LEU A 9 -24.38 -56.66 -5.65
C LEU A 9 -24.28 -56.19 -4.19
N ALA A 10 -25.41 -56.17 -3.51
CA ALA A 10 -25.52 -56.06 -2.05
C ALA A 10 -25.35 -57.42 -1.39
N LEU A 11 -24.62 -57.48 -0.30
CA LEU A 11 -24.69 -58.63 0.60
C LEU A 11 -24.78 -58.16 2.06
N VAL A 12 -25.90 -58.51 2.67
CA VAL A 12 -26.20 -58.44 4.10
C VAL A 12 -25.71 -59.72 4.75
N THR A 13 -24.95 -59.66 5.86
CA THR A 13 -24.83 -60.76 6.86
C THR A 13 -24.43 -60.14 8.19
N GLY A 14 -25.16 -60.16 9.18
CA GLY A 14 -25.48 -61.08 10.25
C GLY A 14 -24.53 -60.84 11.44
N LEU A 15 -25.04 -60.21 12.54
CA LEU A 15 -24.41 -60.18 13.88
C LEU A 15 -24.39 -61.56 14.46
N LEU A 16 -23.24 -61.99 14.99
CA LEU A 16 -23.14 -62.98 16.05
C LEU A 16 -22.27 -62.48 17.18
N ALA A 17 -22.88 -62.24 18.33
CA ALA A 17 -22.21 -61.88 19.56
C ALA A 17 -21.61 -63.16 20.20
N VAL A 18 -20.29 -63.08 20.44
CA VAL A 18 -19.61 -64.08 21.30
C VAL A 18 -19.06 -63.38 22.52
N SER A 19 -19.58 -63.73 23.70
CA SER A 19 -19.08 -63.27 24.99
C SER A 19 -17.85 -64.12 25.40
N VAL A 20 -16.74 -63.41 25.76
CA VAL A 20 -15.55 -64.02 26.38
C VAL A 20 -15.34 -63.37 27.76
N PRO A 21 -15.01 -64.21 28.80
CA PRO A 21 -14.94 -63.71 30.17
C PRO A 21 -13.70 -62.85 30.46
N ALA A 22 -13.88 -61.94 31.43
CA ALA A 22 -12.83 -61.01 31.89
C ALA A 22 -11.75 -61.76 32.68
N ASP A 23 -10.52 -61.67 32.26
CA ASP A 23 -9.34 -61.99 33.05
C ASP A 23 -8.59 -60.69 33.50
N ALA A 24 -8.08 -60.76 34.72
CA ALA A 24 -7.53 -59.62 35.46
C ALA A 24 -6.31 -59.02 34.80
N SER A 25 -6.36 -57.69 34.59
CA SER A 25 -5.22 -56.86 34.21
C SER A 25 -4.26 -56.60 35.39
N PRO A 26 -2.95 -56.67 35.16
CA PRO A 26 -1.98 -56.19 36.15
C PRO A 26 -1.95 -54.65 36.14
N ALA A 27 -1.81 -54.04 37.34
CA ALA A 27 -1.77 -52.63 37.56
C ALA A 27 -0.76 -51.90 36.65
N ALA A 28 -1.27 -51.04 35.73
CA ALA A 28 -0.48 -50.15 34.96
C ALA A 28 0.10 -49.05 35.90
N ARG A 29 1.42 -49.03 36.03
CA ARG A 29 2.13 -47.88 36.55
C ARG A 29 1.83 -46.67 35.63
N THR A 30 1.07 -45.71 36.10
CA THR A 30 0.93 -44.40 35.51
C THR A 30 2.27 -43.70 35.55
N VAL A 31 3.03 -43.77 34.45
CA VAL A 31 4.08 -42.80 34.18
C VAL A 31 3.35 -41.49 33.91
N ALA A 32 3.44 -40.54 34.86
CA ALA A 32 2.97 -39.21 34.65
C ALA A 32 3.70 -38.66 33.40
N ALA A 33 2.97 -38.50 32.31
CA ALA A 33 3.43 -37.75 31.15
C ALA A 33 3.66 -36.32 31.65
N THR A 34 4.91 -35.95 31.84
CA THR A 34 5.29 -34.55 31.98
C THR A 34 4.83 -33.86 30.70
N THR A 35 3.76 -33.12 30.76
CA THR A 35 3.37 -32.16 29.73
C THR A 35 4.61 -31.30 29.44
N PRO A 36 5.10 -31.23 28.19
CA PRO A 36 6.17 -30.30 27.89
C PRO A 36 5.72 -28.91 28.33
N ALA A 37 6.54 -28.21 29.09
CA ALA A 37 6.29 -26.81 29.43
C ALA A 37 5.96 -26.10 28.12
N SER A 38 4.77 -25.47 28.06
CA SER A 38 4.33 -24.73 26.89
C SER A 38 5.43 -23.74 26.54
N GLN A 39 6.09 -23.93 25.41
CA GLN A 39 7.12 -23.03 24.95
C GLN A 39 6.45 -21.67 24.81
N GLN A 40 6.92 -20.68 25.56
CA GLN A 40 6.34 -19.33 25.56
C GLN A 40 6.41 -18.79 24.14
N VAL A 41 5.26 -18.46 23.55
CA VAL A 41 5.18 -17.83 22.24
C VAL A 41 5.79 -16.44 22.34
N LEU A 42 6.88 -16.16 21.64
CA LEU A 42 7.65 -14.92 21.77
C LEU A 42 6.90 -13.69 21.27
N SER A 43 6.05 -13.84 20.28
CA SER A 43 5.23 -12.78 19.70
C SER A 43 3.82 -13.33 19.46
N PRO A 44 2.94 -13.39 20.49
CA PRO A 44 1.60 -13.93 20.34
C PRO A 44 0.73 -13.12 19.36
N THR A 45 1.02 -11.84 19.22
CA THR A 45 0.47 -10.91 18.23
C THR A 45 1.62 -10.25 17.45
N PRO A 46 1.38 -9.62 16.29
CA PRO A 46 2.43 -8.94 15.54
C PRO A 46 3.16 -7.91 16.40
N TYR A 47 4.48 -7.91 16.35
CA TYR A 47 5.27 -6.90 17.07
C TYR A 47 5.17 -5.55 16.36
N MET A 48 5.35 -4.47 17.15
CA MET A 48 5.27 -3.09 16.69
C MET A 48 6.52 -2.33 17.12
N GLY A 49 7.01 -1.44 16.27
CA GLY A 49 8.23 -0.69 16.58
C GLY A 49 8.69 0.24 15.48
N TRP A 50 9.95 0.54 15.51
CA TRP A 50 10.64 1.46 14.60
C TRP A 50 11.97 0.86 14.13
N ASN A 51 12.38 1.21 12.90
CA ASN A 51 13.60 0.73 12.28
C ASN A 51 14.43 1.91 11.74
N THR A 52 15.76 1.83 11.84
CA THR A 52 16.66 2.91 11.44
C THR A 52 16.79 3.10 9.94
N TYR A 53 16.53 2.09 9.10
CA TYR A 53 16.99 2.04 7.71
C TYR A 53 16.49 3.21 6.84
N TYR A 54 15.18 3.39 6.71
CA TYR A 54 14.64 4.52 5.95
C TYR A 54 14.69 5.83 6.73
N ALA A 55 14.63 5.76 8.07
CA ALA A 55 14.57 6.94 8.92
C ALA A 55 15.89 7.72 9.00
N LEU A 56 17.01 7.01 9.11
CA LEU A 56 18.34 7.57 9.36
C LEU A 56 19.35 7.26 8.23
N GLY A 57 18.94 6.47 7.24
CA GLY A 57 19.83 6.06 6.15
C GLY A 57 20.94 5.10 6.61
N GLY A 58 22.06 5.12 5.89
CA GLY A 58 23.13 4.15 6.07
C GLY A 58 24.03 4.33 7.29
N ASP A 59 23.94 5.45 8.02
CA ASP A 59 24.88 5.78 9.09
C ASP A 59 24.19 6.17 10.42
N PRO A 60 23.35 5.28 11.02
CA PRO A 60 22.65 5.58 12.27
C PRO A 60 23.65 5.73 13.42
N THR A 61 23.47 6.75 14.25
CA THR A 61 24.32 7.01 15.42
C THR A 61 23.65 6.64 16.74
N GLU A 62 24.45 6.33 17.75
CA GLU A 62 23.97 6.10 19.12
C GLU A 62 23.08 7.25 19.62
N ALA A 63 23.46 8.49 19.33
CA ALA A 63 22.73 9.68 19.77
C ALA A 63 21.35 9.80 19.11
N GLU A 64 21.25 9.54 17.80
CA GLU A 64 19.98 9.58 17.08
C GLU A 64 19.03 8.48 17.55
N ILE A 65 19.52 7.26 17.71
CA ILE A 65 18.72 6.14 18.22
C ILE A 65 18.18 6.42 19.63
N LYS A 66 19.01 7.01 20.52
CA LYS A 66 18.54 7.45 21.84
C LYS A 66 17.46 8.52 21.74
N SER A 67 17.63 9.50 20.84
CA SER A 67 16.64 10.55 20.60
C SER A 67 15.31 9.98 20.10
N VAL A 68 15.33 8.98 19.22
CA VAL A 68 14.12 8.27 18.77
C VAL A 68 13.48 7.48 19.91
N ALA A 69 14.27 6.75 20.70
CA ALA A 69 13.74 6.02 21.86
C ALA A 69 13.04 6.95 22.86
N ASP A 70 13.60 8.14 23.11
CA ASP A 70 12.98 9.17 23.93
C ASP A 70 11.68 9.70 23.31
N PHE A 71 11.66 9.89 22.00
CA PHE A 71 10.47 10.35 21.29
C PHE A 71 9.35 9.31 21.30
N LEU A 72 9.63 8.03 21.09
CA LEU A 72 8.63 6.97 21.18
C LEU A 72 7.91 6.96 22.54
N VAL A 73 8.63 7.31 23.61
CA VAL A 73 8.05 7.44 24.95
C VAL A 73 7.24 8.73 25.09
N SER A 74 7.81 9.87 24.69
CA SER A 74 7.20 11.17 24.92
C SER A 74 6.01 11.47 24.02
N SER A 75 5.94 10.88 22.83
CA SER A 75 4.80 11.01 21.91
C SER A 75 3.60 10.12 22.29
N GLY A 76 3.80 9.02 23.03
CA GLY A 76 2.77 8.03 23.32
C GLY A 76 2.82 6.77 22.44
N LEU A 77 3.66 6.76 21.40
CA LEU A 77 3.79 5.61 20.48
C LEU A 77 4.16 4.32 21.22
N ARG A 78 5.08 4.37 22.21
CA ARG A 78 5.39 3.21 23.06
C ARG A 78 4.14 2.64 23.73
N ASP A 79 3.29 3.50 24.28
CA ASP A 79 2.09 3.11 25.05
C ASP A 79 0.96 2.65 24.12
N SER A 80 1.01 3.04 22.84
CA SER A 80 0.17 2.52 21.75
C SER A 80 0.64 1.16 21.21
N GLY A 81 1.84 0.67 21.63
CA GLY A 81 2.34 -0.65 21.30
C GLY A 81 3.65 -0.69 20.50
N TYR A 82 4.16 0.44 20.01
CA TYR A 82 5.44 0.52 19.29
C TYR A 82 6.63 0.40 20.23
N GLN A 83 6.94 -0.83 20.62
CA GLN A 83 7.90 -1.12 21.67
C GLN A 83 9.28 -1.50 21.20
N TYR A 84 9.48 -1.81 19.92
CA TYR A 84 10.77 -2.23 19.39
C TYR A 84 11.51 -1.06 18.73
N VAL A 85 12.82 -0.97 19.00
CA VAL A 85 13.79 -0.09 18.32
C VAL A 85 14.79 -0.99 17.62
N TRP A 86 14.75 -1.06 16.29
CA TRP A 86 15.64 -1.91 15.52
C TRP A 86 16.76 -1.10 14.88
N ILE A 87 18.00 -1.55 15.13
CA ILE A 87 19.22 -1.07 14.51
C ILE A 87 19.44 -1.92 13.26
N ASP A 88 19.15 -1.36 12.09
CA ASP A 88 19.29 -2.01 10.79
C ASP A 88 20.75 -2.00 10.31
N GLY A 89 21.02 -2.34 9.05
CA GLY A 89 22.36 -2.46 8.48
C GLY A 89 23.32 -1.29 8.76
N ASN A 90 24.59 -1.47 8.42
CA ASN A 90 25.68 -0.48 8.55
C ASN A 90 26.07 -0.09 10.00
N TRP A 91 25.64 -0.82 11.01
CA TRP A 91 26.09 -0.60 12.40
C TRP A 91 27.48 -1.18 12.70
N ALA A 92 27.96 -2.14 11.89
CA ALA A 92 29.25 -2.80 12.09
C ALA A 92 30.41 -1.99 11.51
N ALA A 93 31.59 -2.16 12.08
CA ALA A 93 32.81 -1.57 11.55
C ALA A 93 33.10 -2.05 10.10
N PRO A 94 33.86 -1.31 9.29
CA PRO A 94 34.26 -1.73 7.94
C PRO A 94 34.93 -3.11 7.88
N THR A 95 35.65 -3.49 8.96
CA THR A 95 36.06 -4.86 9.23
C THR A 95 35.16 -5.38 10.35
N PRO A 96 34.07 -6.11 9.99
CA PRO A 96 32.96 -6.34 10.92
C PRO A 96 33.32 -7.33 12.05
N ARG A 97 34.48 -7.99 12.00
CA ARG A 97 34.88 -8.98 13.00
C ARG A 97 36.29 -8.73 13.55
N SER A 98 36.45 -8.98 14.85
CA SER A 98 37.72 -9.02 15.52
C SER A 98 38.56 -10.24 15.08
N ALA A 99 39.85 -10.28 15.47
CA ALA A 99 40.70 -11.45 15.26
C ALA A 99 40.16 -12.72 15.97
N ALA A 100 39.34 -12.56 17.01
CA ALA A 100 38.67 -13.66 17.71
C ALA A 100 37.38 -14.10 17.00
N GLY A 101 36.92 -13.36 15.99
CA GLY A 101 35.68 -13.62 15.24
C GLY A 101 34.43 -12.93 15.80
N ASP A 102 34.54 -12.13 16.85
CA ASP A 102 33.43 -11.39 17.42
C ASP A 102 33.05 -10.20 16.55
N LEU A 103 31.76 -9.89 16.48
CA LEU A 103 31.23 -8.72 15.77
C LEU A 103 31.73 -7.42 16.44
N VAL A 104 32.10 -6.44 15.62
CA VAL A 104 32.64 -5.15 16.07
C VAL A 104 31.74 -4.03 15.61
N PRO A 105 31.05 -3.30 16.52
CA PRO A 105 30.31 -2.09 16.17
C PRO A 105 31.24 -1.01 15.60
N ASN A 106 30.73 -0.19 14.69
CA ASN A 106 31.48 0.95 14.18
C ASN A 106 31.72 1.97 15.31
N PRO A 107 32.98 2.24 15.70
CA PRO A 107 33.29 3.10 16.85
C PRO A 107 32.92 4.58 16.61
N ASP A 108 32.83 5.03 15.35
CA ASP A 108 32.43 6.40 15.02
C ASP A 108 30.94 6.61 15.26
N GLN A 109 30.14 5.58 15.01
CA GLN A 109 28.68 5.61 15.21
C GLN A 109 28.29 5.21 16.64
N PHE A 110 29.00 4.24 17.23
CA PHE A 110 28.72 3.63 18.53
C PHE A 110 29.96 3.63 19.42
N PRO A 111 30.43 4.82 19.87
CA PRO A 111 31.69 4.94 20.63
C PRO A 111 31.68 4.17 21.96
N ASN A 112 30.50 3.90 22.51
CA ASN A 112 30.36 3.13 23.74
C ASN A 112 29.97 1.66 23.48
N GLY A 113 29.94 1.22 22.21
CA GLY A 113 29.42 -0.07 21.79
C GLY A 113 27.90 -0.20 21.88
N LEU A 114 27.36 -1.36 21.48
CA LEU A 114 25.91 -1.55 21.39
C LEU A 114 25.26 -1.90 22.73
N LYS A 115 25.95 -2.60 23.63
CA LYS A 115 25.34 -3.02 24.90
C LYS A 115 24.83 -1.84 25.76
N PRO A 116 25.58 -0.73 25.97
CA PRO A 116 25.07 0.44 26.69
C PRO A 116 23.86 1.11 26.01
N LEU A 117 23.82 1.09 24.65
CA LEU A 117 22.67 1.58 23.91
C LEU A 117 21.42 0.70 24.13
N VAL A 118 21.59 -0.62 24.11
CA VAL A 118 20.50 -1.56 24.42
C VAL A 118 20.00 -1.37 25.87
N ASP A 119 20.92 -1.23 26.84
CA ASP A 119 20.57 -0.94 28.24
C ASP A 119 19.79 0.39 28.35
N TYR A 120 20.16 1.41 27.54
CA TYR A 120 19.39 2.67 27.48
C TYR A 120 17.99 2.46 26.91
N ILE A 121 17.84 1.77 25.78
CA ILE A 121 16.54 1.44 25.18
C ILE A 121 15.65 0.70 26.19
N HIS A 122 16.19 -0.29 26.89
CA HIS A 122 15.48 -1.02 27.96
C HIS A 122 15.06 -0.12 29.11
N SER A 123 15.90 0.87 29.50
CA SER A 123 15.57 1.83 30.56
C SER A 123 14.34 2.69 30.25
N LYS A 124 13.97 2.80 28.94
CA LYS A 124 12.77 3.49 28.46
C LYS A 124 11.53 2.57 28.38
N GLY A 125 11.66 1.30 28.81
CA GLY A 125 10.60 0.30 28.67
C GLY A 125 10.39 -0.18 27.25
N LEU A 126 11.40 0.01 26.38
CA LEU A 126 11.43 -0.43 24.98
C LEU A 126 12.28 -1.70 24.84
N LYS A 127 12.25 -2.33 23.69
CA LYS A 127 13.01 -3.52 23.31
C LYS A 127 13.93 -3.19 22.14
N ALA A 128 15.06 -3.88 22.04
CA ALA A 128 16.07 -3.64 21.00
C ALA A 128 16.14 -4.78 19.98
N GLY A 129 16.16 -4.44 18.70
CA GLY A 129 16.44 -5.37 17.61
C GLY A 129 17.75 -5.03 16.90
N ILE A 130 18.36 -6.01 16.25
CA ILE A 130 19.62 -5.89 15.50
C ILE A 130 19.50 -6.56 14.14
N TYR A 131 20.19 -6.01 13.15
CA TYR A 131 20.32 -6.54 11.80
C TYR A 131 21.59 -7.37 11.63
N THR A 132 21.51 -8.41 10.79
CA THR A 132 22.63 -9.09 10.18
C THR A 132 22.20 -9.70 8.84
N ASP A 133 23.09 -10.41 8.14
CA ASP A 133 22.77 -11.25 6.98
C ASP A 133 23.03 -12.72 7.30
N ALA A 134 22.20 -13.63 6.83
CA ALA A 134 22.35 -15.06 7.04
C ALA A 134 23.49 -15.67 6.19
N GLY A 135 23.95 -14.97 5.15
CA GLY A 135 25.12 -15.35 4.37
C GLY A 135 26.45 -14.92 4.99
N PRO A 136 27.58 -15.15 4.30
CA PRO A 136 28.90 -14.79 4.78
C PRO A 136 29.22 -13.30 4.57
N TYR A 137 30.12 -12.75 5.38
CA TYR A 137 30.79 -11.51 5.02
C TYR A 137 31.63 -11.69 3.75
N ILE A 138 31.40 -10.84 2.75
CA ILE A 138 32.14 -10.85 1.47
C ILE A 138 32.70 -9.44 1.24
N PRO A 139 34.03 -9.22 1.39
CA PRO A 139 34.64 -7.92 1.20
C PRO A 139 34.24 -7.28 -0.16
N GLY A 140 33.79 -6.02 -0.12
CA GLY A 140 33.39 -5.27 -1.32
C GLY A 140 32.05 -5.68 -1.95
N LYS A 141 31.35 -6.70 -1.41
CA LYS A 141 30.01 -7.11 -1.86
C LYS A 141 28.99 -7.13 -0.73
N CYS A 142 29.36 -7.66 0.43
CA CYS A 142 28.46 -7.84 1.58
C CYS A 142 29.16 -7.40 2.85
N GLY A 143 28.72 -6.29 3.43
CA GLY A 143 29.39 -5.63 4.56
C GLY A 143 29.27 -6.33 5.91
N LEU A 144 28.29 -7.22 6.09
CA LEU A 144 28.05 -7.95 7.34
C LEU A 144 27.38 -9.28 7.01
N GLY A 145 27.85 -10.38 7.63
CA GLY A 145 27.27 -11.70 7.48
C GLY A 145 27.60 -12.63 8.63
N SER A 146 26.68 -13.51 8.97
CA SER A 146 26.75 -14.43 10.11
C SER A 146 27.05 -15.88 9.74
N HIS A 147 27.09 -16.23 8.44
CA HIS A 147 27.38 -17.59 8.00
C HIS A 147 28.76 -18.06 8.50
N GLY A 148 28.80 -19.25 9.11
CA GLY A 148 29.97 -19.80 9.78
C GLY A 148 30.19 -19.29 11.22
N TYR A 149 29.37 -18.33 11.69
CA TYR A 149 29.45 -17.74 13.02
C TYR A 149 28.11 -17.71 13.78
N TYR A 150 27.06 -18.38 13.29
CA TYR A 150 25.70 -18.27 13.84
C TYR A 150 25.63 -18.41 15.37
N GLN A 151 26.30 -19.42 15.95
CA GLN A 151 26.28 -19.62 17.40
C GLN A 151 27.00 -18.49 18.14
N ARG A 152 28.15 -18.04 17.61
CA ARG A 152 28.91 -16.94 18.21
C ARG A 152 28.15 -15.63 18.18
N ASP A 153 27.52 -15.31 17.04
CA ASP A 153 26.74 -14.10 16.87
C ASP A 153 25.49 -14.14 17.75
N ALA A 154 24.81 -15.27 17.81
CA ALA A 154 23.65 -15.46 18.70
C ALA A 154 24.03 -15.27 20.18
N ASP A 155 25.19 -15.79 20.60
CA ASP A 155 25.72 -15.61 21.97
C ASP A 155 26.07 -14.14 22.23
N GLN A 156 26.65 -13.44 21.25
CA GLN A 156 27.02 -12.04 21.35
C GLN A 156 25.80 -11.12 21.38
N PHE A 157 24.79 -11.35 20.52
CA PHE A 157 23.52 -10.61 20.54
C PHE A 157 22.81 -10.78 21.89
N ALA A 158 22.80 -12.01 22.40
CA ALA A 158 22.23 -12.30 23.72
C ALA A 158 23.03 -11.63 24.87
N ALA A 159 24.36 -11.57 24.78
CA ALA A 159 25.21 -10.88 25.76
C ALA A 159 25.01 -9.35 25.70
N TRP A 160 24.73 -8.79 24.53
CA TRP A 160 24.34 -7.39 24.35
C TRP A 160 22.88 -7.12 24.74
N LYS A 161 22.12 -8.18 25.06
CA LYS A 161 20.71 -8.16 25.49
C LYS A 161 19.69 -7.77 24.41
N PHE A 162 19.99 -8.00 23.14
CA PHE A 162 18.99 -7.81 22.10
C PHE A 162 17.78 -8.73 22.30
N ASP A 163 16.60 -8.24 21.88
CA ASP A 163 15.30 -8.92 21.97
C ASP A 163 14.82 -9.47 20.62
N ALA A 164 15.44 -9.00 19.54
CA ALA A 164 15.08 -9.39 18.18
C ALA A 164 16.31 -9.36 17.25
N VAL A 165 16.28 -10.24 16.24
CA VAL A 165 17.27 -10.29 15.16
C VAL A 165 16.55 -10.30 13.81
N LYS A 166 16.88 -9.33 12.93
CA LYS A 166 16.54 -9.34 11.51
C LYS A 166 17.74 -9.90 10.76
N ALA A 167 17.54 -10.98 10.02
CA ALA A 167 18.56 -11.54 9.15
C ALA A 167 18.17 -11.42 7.69
N ASP A 168 19.00 -10.73 6.91
CA ASP A 168 18.89 -10.60 5.47
C ASP A 168 19.45 -11.81 4.74
N TYR A 169 19.42 -11.78 3.41
CA TYR A 169 19.91 -12.90 2.59
C TYR A 169 20.70 -12.47 1.35
N LEU A 170 21.06 -11.21 1.24
CA LEU A 170 21.82 -10.70 0.08
C LEU A 170 23.18 -11.38 -0.05
N CYS A 171 23.86 -11.58 1.07
CA CYS A 171 25.14 -12.32 1.14
C CYS A 171 24.92 -13.82 0.89
N GLY A 172 23.77 -14.37 1.27
CA GLY A 172 23.38 -15.76 0.98
C GLY A 172 23.22 -15.99 -0.52
N ILE A 173 22.55 -15.07 -1.23
CA ILE A 173 22.44 -15.08 -2.70
C ILE A 173 23.82 -14.99 -3.33
N ALA A 174 24.65 -14.04 -2.88
CA ALA A 174 26.00 -13.84 -3.42
C ALA A 174 26.92 -15.04 -3.24
N ALA A 175 26.63 -15.90 -2.25
CA ALA A 175 27.38 -17.11 -1.92
C ALA A 175 26.70 -18.41 -2.39
N ASP A 176 25.59 -18.31 -3.14
CA ASP A 176 24.79 -19.44 -3.65
C ASP A 176 24.40 -20.46 -2.56
N LEU A 177 23.90 -19.95 -1.43
CA LEU A 177 23.49 -20.78 -0.30
C LEU A 177 21.99 -21.16 -0.40
N ASP A 178 21.60 -22.28 0.23
CA ASP A 178 20.19 -22.64 0.40
C ASP A 178 19.56 -21.86 1.58
N PRO A 179 18.58 -20.97 1.33
CA PRO A 179 17.99 -20.11 2.36
C PRO A 179 17.36 -20.92 3.51
N LYS A 180 16.67 -22.00 3.22
CA LYS A 180 16.04 -22.85 4.24
C LYS A 180 17.06 -23.42 5.22
N THR A 181 18.17 -23.91 4.70
CA THR A 181 19.26 -24.48 5.51
C THR A 181 19.88 -23.42 6.43
N VAL A 182 20.35 -22.31 5.86
CA VAL A 182 21.07 -21.29 6.64
C VAL A 182 20.19 -20.59 7.67
N TYR A 183 18.95 -20.29 7.33
CA TYR A 183 18.00 -19.72 8.30
C TYR A 183 17.61 -20.72 9.40
N THR A 184 17.49 -22.02 9.07
CA THR A 184 17.21 -23.05 10.07
C THR A 184 18.37 -23.19 11.07
N GLU A 185 19.60 -23.20 10.58
CA GLU A 185 20.80 -23.24 11.42
C GLU A 185 20.89 -21.99 12.30
N PHE A 186 20.65 -20.81 11.74
CA PHE A 186 20.69 -19.57 12.51
C PHE A 186 19.59 -19.51 13.57
N ALA A 187 18.37 -19.93 13.24
CA ALA A 187 17.27 -20.03 14.21
C ALA A 187 17.59 -21.00 15.35
N GLN A 188 18.29 -22.12 15.07
CA GLN A 188 18.77 -23.04 16.11
C GLN A 188 19.81 -22.38 17.01
N ALA A 189 20.75 -21.63 16.44
CA ALA A 189 21.76 -20.90 17.20
C ALA A 189 21.14 -19.84 18.10
N LEU A 190 20.15 -19.05 17.58
CA LEU A 190 19.41 -18.07 18.37
C LEU A 190 18.67 -18.71 19.55
N ARG A 191 18.04 -19.86 19.35
CA ARG A 191 17.39 -20.60 20.45
C ARG A 191 18.38 -21.18 21.46
N ASN A 192 19.58 -21.55 21.00
CA ASN A 192 20.61 -22.19 21.80
C ASN A 192 21.67 -21.22 22.35
N ASN A 193 21.48 -19.89 22.23
CA ASN A 193 22.43 -18.92 22.77
C ASN A 193 22.78 -19.21 24.25
N ALA A 194 24.00 -18.87 24.64
CA ALA A 194 24.59 -19.26 25.94
C ALA A 194 23.76 -18.77 27.14
N SER A 195 23.11 -17.61 27.06
CA SER A 195 22.27 -17.05 28.13
C SER A 195 20.82 -17.55 28.10
N LYS A 196 20.43 -18.34 27.10
CA LYS A 196 19.05 -18.75 26.82
C LYS A 196 18.08 -17.57 26.71
N ARG A 197 18.58 -16.41 26.30
CA ARG A 197 17.76 -15.22 26.08
C ARG A 197 16.83 -15.47 24.88
N PRO A 198 15.51 -15.32 25.06
CA PRO A 198 14.59 -15.41 23.94
C PRO A 198 14.76 -14.19 23.02
N MET A 199 14.83 -14.41 21.72
CA MET A 199 14.92 -13.36 20.69
C MET A 199 13.93 -13.66 19.58
N ILE A 200 13.16 -12.67 19.16
CA ILE A 200 12.36 -12.72 17.94
C ILE A 200 13.31 -12.87 16.76
N PHE A 201 12.93 -13.70 15.80
CA PHE A 201 13.65 -13.86 14.55
C PHE A 201 12.78 -13.39 13.39
N ASN A 202 13.27 -12.41 12.63
CA ASN A 202 12.66 -11.90 11.39
C ASN A 202 13.57 -12.31 10.23
N LEU A 203 13.01 -12.96 9.23
CA LEU A 203 13.67 -13.31 8.00
C LEU A 203 13.39 -12.23 6.96
N CYS A 204 14.41 -11.52 6.55
CA CYS A 204 14.37 -10.61 5.42
C CYS A 204 14.90 -11.32 4.17
N ASN A 205 14.13 -12.33 3.69
CA ASN A 205 14.52 -13.13 2.54
C ASN A 205 13.94 -12.54 1.25
N PRO A 206 14.77 -11.95 0.36
CA PRO A 206 14.28 -11.40 -0.91
C PRO A 206 13.77 -12.47 -1.89
N VAL A 207 14.08 -13.75 -1.67
CA VAL A 207 13.62 -14.87 -2.49
C VAL A 207 12.26 -15.36 -2.00
N THR A 208 11.25 -14.53 -2.06
CA THR A 208 9.92 -14.82 -1.53
C THR A 208 8.85 -14.95 -2.61
N SER A 209 9.19 -14.63 -3.86
CA SER A 209 8.27 -14.66 -5.00
C SER A 209 8.96 -15.22 -6.25
N PRO A 210 8.25 -16.01 -7.08
CA PRO A 210 8.74 -16.45 -8.38
C PRO A 210 9.13 -15.30 -9.30
N ASP A 211 8.53 -14.12 -9.12
CA ASP A 211 8.79 -12.92 -9.93
C ASP A 211 10.09 -12.21 -9.53
N TRP A 212 10.71 -12.63 -8.45
CA TRP A 212 11.93 -12.01 -7.92
C TRP A 212 13.06 -13.03 -7.81
N GLY A 213 14.16 -12.79 -8.50
CA GLY A 213 15.42 -13.51 -8.28
C GLY A 213 15.60 -14.79 -9.09
N ASN A 214 14.88 -15.02 -10.18
CA ASN A 214 15.15 -16.16 -11.09
C ASN A 214 15.05 -17.56 -10.48
N TYR A 215 14.31 -17.75 -9.38
CA TYR A 215 14.06 -19.08 -8.83
C TYR A 215 12.83 -19.68 -9.52
N PRO A 216 12.95 -20.79 -10.26
CA PRO A 216 11.82 -21.46 -10.90
C PRO A 216 10.84 -22.02 -9.86
N GLU A 217 9.56 -22.16 -10.23
CA GLU A 217 8.51 -22.78 -9.40
C GLU A 217 8.91 -24.14 -8.81
N GLU A 218 9.81 -24.85 -9.46
CA GLU A 218 10.37 -26.14 -9.03
C GLU A 218 11.15 -26.05 -7.70
N GLN A 219 11.55 -24.86 -7.27
CA GLN A 219 12.27 -24.62 -6.02
C GLN A 219 11.39 -24.00 -4.94
N GLN A 220 10.12 -24.34 -4.87
CA GLN A 220 9.18 -23.82 -3.85
C GLN A 220 9.69 -23.95 -2.41
N SER A 221 10.57 -24.91 -2.12
CA SER A 221 11.19 -25.08 -0.80
C SER A 221 12.08 -23.90 -0.38
N THR A 222 12.48 -23.03 -1.31
CA THR A 222 13.27 -21.81 -1.04
C THR A 222 12.42 -20.65 -0.57
N TYR A 223 11.11 -20.68 -0.83
CA TYR A 223 10.20 -19.60 -0.46
C TYR A 223 9.94 -19.58 1.05
N SER A 224 10.04 -18.40 1.65
CA SER A 224 9.98 -18.22 3.10
C SER A 224 8.71 -18.79 3.73
N TRP A 225 7.52 -18.64 3.12
CA TRP A 225 6.27 -19.18 3.67
C TRP A 225 6.27 -20.72 3.84
N THR A 226 7.14 -21.45 3.15
CA THR A 226 7.20 -22.93 3.24
C THR A 226 7.93 -23.41 4.48
N TYR A 227 8.85 -22.64 5.05
CA TYR A 227 9.68 -23.07 6.19
C TYR A 227 9.71 -22.07 7.35
N ALA A 228 9.57 -20.78 7.10
CA ALA A 228 9.68 -19.75 8.12
C ALA A 228 8.68 -19.90 9.28
N PRO A 229 7.41 -20.33 9.08
CA PRO A 229 6.48 -20.53 10.19
C PRO A 229 7.00 -21.45 11.31
N SER A 230 7.92 -22.37 11.01
CA SER A 230 8.50 -23.31 11.97
C SER A 230 9.73 -22.78 12.71
N ILE A 231 10.34 -21.70 12.22
CA ILE A 231 11.65 -21.24 12.70
C ILE A 231 11.69 -19.77 13.13
N ALA A 232 10.77 -18.92 12.66
CA ALA A 232 10.80 -17.49 12.83
C ALA A 232 9.44 -16.93 13.30
N GLN A 233 9.41 -15.70 13.79
CA GLN A 233 8.21 -14.98 14.18
C GLN A 233 7.68 -14.09 13.07
N SER A 234 8.48 -13.76 12.06
CA SER A 234 8.02 -13.10 10.85
C SER A 234 9.00 -13.31 9.70
N TRP A 235 8.53 -13.09 8.49
CA TRP A 235 9.34 -13.17 7.27
C TRP A 235 8.80 -12.23 6.20
N ARG A 236 9.72 -11.59 5.50
CA ARG A 236 9.40 -10.75 4.35
C ARG A 236 8.73 -11.60 3.27
N THR A 237 7.65 -11.06 2.70
CA THR A 237 6.84 -11.74 1.67
C THR A 237 7.13 -11.25 0.26
N TYR A 238 7.85 -10.13 0.14
CA TYR A 238 8.30 -9.56 -1.13
C TYR A 238 9.52 -8.65 -0.91
N THR A 239 9.94 -7.95 -1.99
CA THR A 239 11.01 -6.95 -1.95
C THR A 239 10.66 -5.77 -1.02
N ASP A 240 11.59 -4.83 -0.87
CA ASP A 240 11.37 -3.61 -0.07
C ASP A 240 10.16 -2.82 -0.58
N VAL A 241 9.36 -2.31 0.36
CA VAL A 241 8.13 -1.56 0.06
C VAL A 241 8.43 -0.22 -0.62
N GLY A 242 9.66 0.28 -0.46
CA GLY A 242 10.14 1.49 -1.10
C GLY A 242 11.65 1.48 -1.20
N PHE A 243 12.21 2.55 -1.77
CA PHE A 243 13.64 2.81 -1.71
C PHE A 243 13.91 3.84 -0.61
N VAL A 244 15.13 3.88 -0.08
CA VAL A 244 15.49 4.79 1.02
C VAL A 244 14.96 6.21 0.76
N GLY A 245 13.99 6.64 1.58
CA GLY A 245 13.39 7.97 1.52
C GLY A 245 12.14 8.12 0.63
N GLU A 246 11.68 7.08 -0.11
CA GLU A 246 10.47 7.16 -0.91
C GLU A 246 9.68 5.85 -0.90
N ILE A 247 8.37 5.94 -0.59
CA ILE A 247 7.40 4.85 -0.73
C ILE A 247 6.22 5.34 -1.58
N LYS A 248 5.96 4.68 -2.70
CA LYS A 248 4.82 4.99 -3.57
C LYS A 248 3.63 4.09 -3.23
N TYR A 249 2.43 4.60 -3.36
CA TYR A 249 1.21 3.82 -3.12
C TYR A 249 1.14 2.51 -3.91
N LYS A 250 1.59 2.51 -5.18
CA LYS A 250 1.69 1.30 -6.01
C LYS A 250 2.57 0.22 -5.38
N ASP A 251 3.63 0.61 -4.68
CA ASP A 251 4.57 -0.31 -4.04
C ASP A 251 3.97 -0.91 -2.76
N VAL A 252 3.17 -0.12 -2.04
CA VAL A 252 2.34 -0.60 -0.92
C VAL A 252 1.37 -1.69 -1.39
N LEU A 253 0.64 -1.44 -2.49
CA LEU A 253 -0.28 -2.42 -3.06
C LEU A 253 0.43 -3.68 -3.56
N ARG A 254 1.59 -3.54 -4.22
CA ARG A 254 2.43 -4.66 -4.66
C ARG A 254 2.84 -5.55 -3.48
N ASN A 255 3.34 -4.96 -2.41
CA ASN A 255 3.78 -5.72 -1.24
C ASN A 255 2.60 -6.35 -0.49
N TYR A 256 1.46 -5.65 -0.40
CA TYR A 256 0.25 -6.22 0.18
C TYR A 256 -0.28 -7.41 -0.62
N ASP A 257 -0.31 -7.31 -1.94
CA ASP A 257 -0.77 -8.40 -2.81
C ASP A 257 0.14 -9.64 -2.70
N ALA A 258 1.45 -9.44 -2.62
CA ALA A 258 2.39 -10.53 -2.37
C ALA A 258 2.18 -11.15 -0.98
N ASN A 259 1.99 -10.32 0.05
CA ASN A 259 1.70 -10.76 1.42
C ASN A 259 0.40 -11.57 1.53
N ALA A 260 -0.57 -11.27 0.69
CA ALA A 260 -1.88 -11.92 0.67
C ALA A 260 -1.91 -13.26 -0.09
N ARG A 261 -0.82 -13.68 -0.72
CA ARG A 261 -0.78 -14.94 -1.50
C ARG A 261 -0.85 -16.18 -0.61
N HIS A 262 -0.26 -16.12 0.58
CA HIS A 262 -0.17 -17.24 1.53
C HIS A 262 -0.66 -16.86 2.93
N PRO A 263 -1.95 -16.48 3.08
CA PRO A 263 -2.51 -16.10 4.38
C PRO A 263 -2.50 -17.24 5.39
N GLU A 264 -2.50 -18.50 4.92
CA GLU A 264 -2.45 -19.69 5.74
C GLU A 264 -1.10 -19.92 6.44
N ALA A 265 -0.03 -19.27 5.94
CA ALA A 265 1.29 -19.36 6.57
C ALA A 265 1.39 -18.51 7.85
N ALA A 266 0.55 -17.47 7.96
CA ALA A 266 0.50 -16.62 9.15
C ALA A 266 -0.44 -17.18 10.23
N GLY A 267 -0.09 -16.96 11.48
CA GLY A 267 -0.88 -17.37 12.63
C GLY A 267 -0.30 -16.87 13.95
N PRO A 268 -0.90 -17.22 15.10
CA PRO A 268 -0.39 -16.78 16.41
C PRO A 268 1.08 -17.16 16.59
N GLY A 269 1.93 -16.15 16.79
CA GLY A 269 3.36 -16.34 17.02
C GLY A 269 4.24 -16.28 15.76
N HIS A 270 3.67 -16.19 14.56
CA HIS A 270 4.40 -16.14 13.30
C HIS A 270 3.58 -15.44 12.21
N PHE A 271 4.16 -14.45 11.52
CA PHE A 271 3.43 -13.51 10.68
C PHE A 271 4.13 -13.26 9.34
N ASN A 272 3.34 -13.15 8.28
CA ASN A 272 3.78 -12.57 7.02
C ASN A 272 4.14 -11.08 7.22
N ASP A 273 5.23 -10.63 6.61
CA ASP A 273 5.77 -9.28 6.77
C ASP A 273 5.85 -8.57 5.42
N PRO A 274 4.95 -7.61 5.13
CA PRO A 274 4.96 -6.85 3.88
C PRO A 274 5.92 -5.67 3.90
N ASP A 275 6.78 -5.55 4.91
CA ASP A 275 7.76 -4.48 5.14
C ASP A 275 7.21 -3.27 5.92
N TYR A 276 7.96 -2.17 5.97
CA TYR A 276 7.75 -1.03 6.85
C TYR A 276 6.50 -0.20 6.53
N LEU A 277 5.95 0.42 7.58
CA LEU A 277 5.05 1.56 7.47
C LEU A 277 5.89 2.81 7.12
N GLY A 278 5.44 3.58 6.13
CA GLY A 278 6.18 4.73 5.64
C GLY A 278 5.39 6.04 5.63
N PRO A 279 4.93 6.54 6.80
CA PRO A 279 4.30 7.87 6.85
C PRO A 279 5.27 8.94 6.33
N GLU A 280 4.76 9.83 5.49
CA GLU A 280 5.51 10.98 4.95
C GLU A 280 6.78 10.64 4.13
N LEU A 281 6.85 9.40 3.62
CA LEU A 281 7.89 8.98 2.68
C LEU A 281 7.41 9.00 1.22
N GLY A 282 6.53 9.95 0.85
CA GLY A 282 6.04 10.13 -0.52
C GLY A 282 4.55 9.86 -0.69
N MET A 283 3.91 9.17 0.26
CA MET A 283 2.45 8.97 0.30
C MET A 283 1.75 10.16 0.95
N ASN A 284 0.51 10.46 0.49
CA ASN A 284 -0.37 11.37 1.20
C ASN A 284 -1.04 10.68 2.41
N ASP A 285 -1.75 11.45 3.25
CA ASP A 285 -2.39 10.96 4.48
C ASP A 285 -3.41 9.84 4.23
N GLU A 286 -4.17 9.88 3.12
CA GLU A 286 -5.15 8.85 2.80
C GLU A 286 -4.48 7.54 2.35
N GLU A 287 -3.43 7.63 1.54
CA GLU A 287 -2.62 6.48 1.13
C GLU A 287 -1.92 5.83 2.33
N PHE A 288 -1.39 6.65 3.26
CA PHE A 288 -0.81 6.12 4.48
C PHE A 288 -1.87 5.48 5.40
N ARG A 289 -3.06 6.08 5.53
CA ARG A 289 -4.19 5.47 6.25
C ARG A 289 -4.58 4.13 5.64
N THR A 290 -4.55 4.03 4.31
CA THR A 290 -4.79 2.78 3.58
C THR A 290 -3.69 1.76 3.86
N GLN A 291 -2.41 2.14 3.84
CA GLN A 291 -1.32 1.25 4.23
C GLN A 291 -1.52 0.70 5.66
N MET A 292 -1.79 1.58 6.63
CA MET A 292 -2.03 1.17 8.02
C MET A 292 -3.24 0.22 8.15
N THR A 293 -4.31 0.47 7.39
CA THR A 293 -5.48 -0.43 7.31
C THR A 293 -5.08 -1.81 6.81
N LEU A 294 -4.37 -1.88 5.69
CA LEU A 294 -3.99 -3.14 5.03
C LEU A 294 -3.03 -3.95 5.90
N TRP A 295 -1.99 -3.33 6.50
CA TRP A 295 -1.07 -3.99 7.43
C TRP A 295 -1.79 -4.50 8.67
N SER A 296 -2.78 -3.76 9.16
CA SER A 296 -3.55 -4.16 10.34
C SER A 296 -4.44 -5.37 10.08
N VAL A 297 -5.13 -5.42 8.95
CA VAL A 297 -5.94 -6.61 8.61
C VAL A 297 -5.08 -7.78 8.16
N ALA A 298 -3.88 -7.55 7.64
CA ALA A 298 -2.90 -8.60 7.35
C ALA A 298 -2.31 -9.25 8.61
N ALA A 299 -2.56 -8.74 9.81
CA ALA A 299 -1.85 -9.14 11.03
C ALA A 299 -0.32 -9.08 10.84
N ALA A 300 0.15 -8.05 10.14
CA ALA A 300 1.55 -7.86 9.86
C ALA A 300 2.26 -7.14 11.01
N PRO A 301 3.58 -7.30 11.18
CA PRO A 301 4.37 -6.42 12.03
C PRO A 301 4.17 -4.95 11.65
N LEU A 302 3.96 -4.08 12.65
CA LEU A 302 3.81 -2.64 12.42
C LEU A 302 5.13 -1.93 12.74
N MET A 303 6.06 -1.95 11.79
CA MET A 303 7.39 -1.37 11.93
C MET A 303 7.47 -0.05 11.15
N ILE A 304 7.67 1.07 11.86
CA ILE A 304 7.75 2.40 11.26
C ILE A 304 9.14 2.59 10.64
N GLY A 305 9.19 2.93 9.35
CA GLY A 305 10.42 3.23 8.61
C GLY A 305 10.79 4.70 8.58
N SER A 306 9.90 5.62 8.94
CA SER A 306 10.12 7.06 8.89
C SER A 306 10.81 7.59 10.16
N ASP A 307 11.44 8.76 10.06
CA ASP A 307 11.94 9.47 11.25
C ASP A 307 10.75 10.01 12.08
N VAL A 308 10.37 9.25 13.10
CA VAL A 308 9.18 9.55 13.94
C VAL A 308 9.21 10.95 14.56
N ARG A 309 10.40 11.54 14.76
CA ARG A 309 10.57 12.88 15.35
C ARG A 309 10.11 14.01 14.43
N LYS A 310 9.91 13.71 13.14
CA LYS A 310 9.51 14.66 12.09
C LYS A 310 8.06 14.52 11.65
N LEU A 311 7.35 13.48 12.11
CA LEU A 311 5.99 13.20 11.68
C LEU A 311 5.00 14.29 12.09
N SER A 312 4.06 14.56 11.20
CA SER A 312 2.91 15.43 11.47
C SER A 312 1.99 14.82 12.54
N LYS A 313 1.14 15.66 13.10
CA LYS A 313 0.10 15.18 14.02
C LYS A 313 -0.84 14.16 13.34
N THR A 314 -1.18 14.35 12.08
CA THR A 314 -2.03 13.43 11.32
C THR A 314 -1.41 12.04 11.22
N SER A 315 -0.13 11.96 10.88
CA SER A 315 0.60 10.69 10.81
C SER A 315 0.68 10.00 12.18
N LEU A 316 0.90 10.76 13.25
CA LEU A 316 0.89 10.22 14.61
C LEU A 316 -0.50 9.71 15.01
N ASP A 317 -1.57 10.47 14.71
CA ASP A 317 -2.95 10.06 15.01
C ASP A 317 -3.31 8.75 14.26
N ILE A 318 -2.85 8.57 13.02
CA ILE A 318 -3.02 7.33 12.26
C ILE A 318 -2.28 6.16 12.91
N LEU A 319 -1.04 6.36 13.33
CA LEU A 319 -0.22 5.34 13.99
C LEU A 319 -0.78 4.92 15.36
N GLU A 320 -1.43 5.82 16.07
CA GLU A 320 -1.94 5.61 17.43
C GLU A 320 -3.42 5.19 17.49
N ASP A 321 -4.08 5.00 16.33
CA ASP A 321 -5.49 4.63 16.30
C ASP A 321 -5.73 3.27 16.98
N ARG A 322 -6.44 3.30 18.10
CA ARG A 322 -6.62 2.15 18.99
C ARG A 322 -7.48 1.05 18.38
N ASP A 323 -8.48 1.39 17.59
CA ASP A 323 -9.38 0.41 16.98
C ASP A 323 -8.67 -0.33 15.83
N VAL A 324 -7.87 0.39 15.06
CA VAL A 324 -7.06 -0.18 13.98
C VAL A 324 -5.94 -1.06 14.55
N ILE A 325 -5.25 -0.59 15.59
CA ILE A 325 -4.25 -1.40 16.31
C ILE A 325 -4.90 -2.65 16.92
N ALA A 326 -6.09 -2.53 17.54
CA ALA A 326 -6.78 -3.68 18.12
C ALA A 326 -7.16 -4.75 17.08
N ILE A 327 -7.42 -4.36 15.82
CA ILE A 327 -7.63 -5.28 14.71
C ILE A 327 -6.31 -5.98 14.33
N ASN A 328 -5.19 -5.27 14.30
CA ASN A 328 -3.86 -5.86 14.08
C ASN A 328 -3.52 -6.86 15.19
N GLN A 329 -3.71 -6.46 16.43
CA GLN A 329 -3.35 -7.19 17.65
C GLN A 329 -4.38 -8.22 18.09
N ASP A 330 -5.37 -8.55 17.24
CA ASP A 330 -6.38 -9.55 17.56
C ASP A 330 -5.75 -10.93 17.79
N SER A 331 -6.12 -11.58 18.91
CA SER A 331 -5.49 -12.81 19.39
C SER A 331 -5.71 -14.05 18.49
N ALA A 332 -6.64 -13.98 17.51
CA ALA A 332 -6.76 -15.02 16.50
C ALA A 332 -5.51 -15.08 15.59
N GLY A 333 -4.76 -13.97 15.47
CA GLY A 333 -3.52 -13.90 14.69
C GLY A 333 -3.70 -14.20 13.19
N VAL A 334 -4.94 -14.24 12.69
CA VAL A 334 -5.21 -14.61 11.29
C VAL A 334 -5.11 -13.39 10.38
N GLN A 335 -4.66 -13.64 9.16
CA GLN A 335 -4.58 -12.65 8.10
C GLN A 335 -5.91 -12.51 7.36
N ALA A 336 -6.21 -11.31 6.84
CA ALA A 336 -7.36 -11.08 5.97
C ALA A 336 -7.23 -11.82 4.64
N VAL A 337 -8.39 -12.19 4.09
CA VAL A 337 -8.53 -12.77 2.75
C VAL A 337 -9.45 -11.90 1.90
N ARG A 338 -9.21 -11.89 0.58
CA ARG A 338 -10.07 -11.16 -0.36
C ARG A 338 -11.37 -11.89 -0.58
N VAL A 339 -12.45 -11.12 -0.67
CA VAL A 339 -13.80 -11.60 -1.00
C VAL A 339 -14.14 -11.13 -2.40
N GLY A 340 -14.26 -12.04 -3.32
CA GLY A 340 -14.51 -11.76 -4.74
C GLY A 340 -13.22 -11.58 -5.58
N PRO A 341 -13.37 -11.15 -6.84
CA PRO A 341 -12.25 -10.99 -7.76
C PRO A 341 -11.35 -9.80 -7.39
N ALA A 342 -10.12 -9.80 -7.90
CA ALA A 342 -9.26 -8.64 -7.91
C ALA A 342 -9.83 -7.56 -8.85
N GLY A 343 -9.57 -6.30 -8.53
CA GLY A 343 -9.98 -5.17 -9.37
C GLY A 343 -9.60 -3.83 -8.75
N THR A 344 -10.08 -2.76 -9.36
CA THR A 344 -9.89 -1.40 -8.84
C THR A 344 -10.61 -1.18 -7.50
N THR A 345 -11.65 -1.98 -7.21
CA THR A 345 -12.36 -1.98 -5.92
C THR A 345 -12.41 -3.38 -5.36
N GLU A 346 -12.04 -3.54 -4.09
CA GLU A 346 -11.92 -4.85 -3.46
C GLU A 346 -12.55 -4.87 -2.07
N THR A 347 -12.97 -6.06 -1.65
CA THR A 347 -13.39 -6.35 -0.26
C THR A 347 -12.41 -7.33 0.37
N TRP A 348 -11.92 -7.00 1.56
CA TRP A 348 -11.08 -7.89 2.37
C TRP A 348 -11.76 -8.17 3.70
N VAL A 349 -11.57 -9.38 4.24
CA VAL A 349 -12.16 -9.79 5.51
C VAL A 349 -11.14 -10.50 6.39
N LYS A 350 -11.02 -10.02 7.64
CA LYS A 350 -10.29 -10.69 8.72
C LYS A 350 -11.28 -11.21 9.75
N ARG A 351 -11.16 -12.46 10.15
CA ARG A 351 -11.92 -13.02 11.28
C ARG A 351 -11.26 -12.62 12.58
N LEU A 352 -12.05 -12.11 13.52
CA LEU A 352 -11.58 -11.73 14.84
C LEU A 352 -11.91 -12.83 15.87
N ALA A 353 -11.12 -12.91 16.92
CA ALA A 353 -11.21 -13.97 17.94
C ALA A 353 -12.58 -14.07 18.60
N ASN A 354 -13.30 -12.95 18.76
CA ASN A 354 -14.64 -12.89 19.35
C ASN A 354 -15.78 -13.23 18.39
N GLY A 355 -15.47 -13.60 17.12
CA GLY A 355 -16.45 -13.91 16.08
C GLY A 355 -16.85 -12.74 15.19
N ASP A 356 -16.46 -11.50 15.51
CA ASP A 356 -16.64 -10.34 14.63
C ASP A 356 -15.82 -10.47 13.34
N ARG A 357 -16.04 -9.53 12.41
CA ARG A 357 -15.24 -9.39 11.20
C ARG A 357 -14.65 -7.97 11.12
N ALA A 358 -13.37 -7.88 10.80
CA ALA A 358 -12.84 -6.63 10.25
C ALA A 358 -13.01 -6.71 8.72
N VAL A 359 -13.76 -5.75 8.18
CA VAL A 359 -14.10 -5.67 6.75
C VAL A 359 -13.49 -4.42 6.17
N VAL A 360 -12.66 -4.58 5.13
CA VAL A 360 -12.11 -3.48 4.36
C VAL A 360 -12.82 -3.37 3.03
N LEU A 361 -13.25 -2.16 2.70
CA LEU A 361 -13.67 -1.76 1.36
C LEU A 361 -12.54 -0.90 0.79
N LEU A 362 -11.75 -1.46 -0.11
CA LEU A 362 -10.54 -0.85 -0.69
C LEU A 362 -10.83 -0.29 -2.06
N ASN A 363 -10.51 0.97 -2.26
CA ASN A 363 -10.48 1.63 -3.56
C ASN A 363 -9.03 1.82 -4.03
N ARG A 364 -8.61 1.03 -5.02
CA ARG A 364 -7.29 1.11 -5.64
C ARG A 364 -7.23 2.13 -6.78
N GLY A 365 -8.40 2.61 -7.22
CA GLY A 365 -8.51 3.51 -8.36
C GLY A 365 -8.23 4.97 -8.01
N ASP A 366 -7.94 5.76 -9.04
CA ASP A 366 -7.59 7.17 -8.95
C ASP A 366 -8.81 8.11 -8.78
N SER A 367 -10.00 7.54 -8.70
CA SER A 367 -11.25 8.30 -8.49
C SER A 367 -12.02 7.77 -7.29
N PRO A 368 -12.73 8.65 -6.54
CA PRO A 368 -13.58 8.23 -5.44
C PRO A 368 -14.71 7.28 -5.89
N ALA A 369 -15.06 6.30 -5.06
CA ALA A 369 -16.09 5.31 -5.37
C ALA A 369 -16.97 4.98 -4.16
N THR A 370 -18.23 4.60 -4.40
CA THR A 370 -19.08 3.99 -3.36
C THR A 370 -18.97 2.47 -3.47
N LEU A 371 -18.34 1.85 -2.47
CA LEU A 371 -18.11 0.42 -2.42
C LEU A 371 -19.16 -0.26 -1.55
N THR A 372 -19.47 -1.52 -1.90
CA THR A 372 -20.54 -2.27 -1.23
C THR A 372 -20.21 -3.74 -1.18
N THR A 373 -20.46 -4.38 -0.03
CA THR A 373 -20.42 -5.84 0.14
C THR A 373 -21.59 -6.31 1.00
N LYS A 374 -21.80 -7.63 1.08
CA LYS A 374 -22.84 -8.23 1.92
C LYS A 374 -22.23 -8.86 3.17
N ALA A 375 -22.93 -8.77 4.31
CA ALA A 375 -22.54 -9.44 5.54
C ALA A 375 -22.40 -10.97 5.33
N SER A 376 -23.26 -11.58 4.51
CA SER A 376 -23.17 -12.99 4.15
C SER A 376 -21.90 -13.33 3.36
N SER A 377 -21.44 -12.45 2.48
CA SER A 377 -20.20 -12.64 1.70
C SER A 377 -18.96 -12.62 2.58
N VAL A 378 -19.00 -11.92 3.70
CA VAL A 378 -17.90 -11.89 4.70
C VAL A 378 -18.08 -12.93 5.82
N GLY A 379 -18.97 -13.93 5.63
CA GLY A 379 -19.15 -15.05 6.54
C GLY A 379 -19.93 -14.71 7.81
N LEU A 380 -20.83 -13.71 7.76
CA LEU A 380 -21.76 -13.40 8.83
C LEU A 380 -23.18 -13.80 8.44
N SER A 381 -23.92 -14.37 9.37
CA SER A 381 -25.34 -14.75 9.20
C SER A 381 -26.24 -13.87 10.07
N GLY A 382 -27.44 -13.57 9.59
CA GLY A 382 -28.41 -12.72 10.28
C GLY A 382 -28.97 -11.62 9.38
N ASN A 383 -29.73 -10.72 9.97
CA ASN A 383 -30.44 -9.65 9.26
C ASN A 383 -30.19 -8.25 9.85
N ARG A 384 -29.40 -8.15 10.90
CA ARG A 384 -28.99 -6.89 11.53
C ARG A 384 -27.56 -6.98 12.01
N PHE A 385 -26.76 -5.98 11.67
CA PHE A 385 -25.33 -5.93 11.97
C PHE A 385 -24.95 -4.55 12.47
N THR A 386 -24.17 -4.52 13.53
CA THR A 386 -23.49 -3.30 13.99
C THR A 386 -22.23 -3.10 13.18
N LEU A 387 -22.08 -1.92 12.59
CA LEU A 387 -20.90 -1.48 11.86
C LEU A 387 -20.22 -0.38 12.68
N LYS A 388 -19.04 -0.66 13.23
CA LYS A 388 -18.16 0.35 13.80
C LYS A 388 -17.08 0.70 12.77
N ASN A 389 -17.09 1.93 12.27
CA ASN A 389 -15.98 2.43 11.46
C ASN A 389 -14.77 2.64 12.36
N ALA A 390 -13.66 1.93 12.08
CA ALA A 390 -12.48 1.94 12.94
C ALA A 390 -11.78 3.31 12.98
N TRP A 391 -11.83 4.07 11.87
CA TRP A 391 -11.16 5.37 11.78
C TRP A 391 -11.94 6.55 12.38
N THR A 392 -13.26 6.42 12.51
CA THR A 392 -14.11 7.55 12.95
C THR A 392 -14.91 7.25 14.21
N ASP A 393 -14.81 6.04 14.76
CA ASP A 393 -15.59 5.53 15.90
C ASP A 393 -17.12 5.54 15.65
N LYS A 394 -17.56 5.90 14.45
CA LYS A 394 -18.98 5.97 14.12
C LYS A 394 -19.60 4.58 14.14
N VAL A 395 -20.64 4.41 14.95
CA VAL A 395 -21.39 3.15 15.07
C VAL A 395 -22.75 3.30 14.42
N THR A 396 -23.05 2.40 13.48
CA THR A 396 -24.31 2.33 12.75
C THR A 396 -24.82 0.90 12.68
N GLU A 397 -26.09 0.71 12.28
CA GLU A 397 -26.66 -0.61 12.03
C GLU A 397 -27.08 -0.79 10.58
N SER A 398 -26.68 -1.94 10.02
CA SER A 398 -27.04 -2.37 8.67
C SER A 398 -28.04 -3.52 8.70
N ALA A 399 -28.87 -3.59 7.65
CA ALA A 399 -29.75 -4.73 7.35
C ALA A 399 -29.04 -5.85 6.55
N GLY A 400 -27.70 -5.82 6.49
CA GLY A 400 -26.90 -6.83 5.81
C GLY A 400 -26.04 -6.31 4.66
N THR A 401 -26.15 -5.04 4.30
CA THR A 401 -25.24 -4.39 3.34
C THR A 401 -24.21 -3.57 4.11
N ILE A 402 -22.93 -3.72 3.75
CA ILE A 402 -21.80 -2.95 4.29
C ILE A 402 -21.31 -2.08 3.14
N SER A 403 -21.43 -0.76 3.27
CA SER A 403 -21.06 0.17 2.21
C SER A 403 -20.36 1.41 2.74
N ALA A 404 -19.54 2.03 1.91
CA ALA A 404 -18.88 3.30 2.20
C ALA A 404 -18.62 4.10 0.93
N ALA A 405 -18.63 5.42 1.04
CA ALA A 405 -17.98 6.30 0.09
C ALA A 405 -16.49 6.32 0.41
N VAL A 406 -15.66 5.88 -0.54
CA VAL A 406 -14.22 5.69 -0.34
C VAL A 406 -13.46 6.58 -1.32
N PRO A 407 -12.56 7.45 -0.85
CA PRO A 407 -11.72 8.28 -1.70
C PRO A 407 -10.87 7.45 -2.68
N ALA A 408 -10.27 8.11 -3.67
CA ALA A 408 -9.20 7.52 -4.46
C ALA A 408 -8.08 7.03 -3.53
N HIS A 409 -7.52 5.86 -3.81
CA HIS A 409 -6.47 5.19 -3.02
C HIS A 409 -6.86 4.94 -1.54
N GLY A 410 -8.14 5.09 -1.20
CA GLY A 410 -8.65 5.00 0.16
C GLY A 410 -9.12 3.61 0.56
N ALA A 411 -9.32 3.44 1.87
CA ALA A 411 -9.91 2.24 2.45
C ALA A 411 -10.86 2.58 3.61
N ALA A 412 -12.08 2.03 3.56
CA ALA A 412 -12.98 2.06 4.71
C ALA A 412 -12.82 0.76 5.51
N LEU A 413 -12.57 0.87 6.81
CA LEU A 413 -12.40 -0.25 7.72
C LEU A 413 -13.54 -0.31 8.73
N PHE A 414 -14.29 -1.40 8.69
CA PHE A 414 -15.38 -1.66 9.63
C PHE A 414 -15.10 -2.87 10.52
N ARG A 415 -15.29 -2.73 11.82
CA ARG A 415 -15.57 -3.87 12.68
C ARG A 415 -17.05 -4.19 12.62
N VAL A 416 -17.39 -5.40 12.18
CA VAL A 416 -18.77 -5.84 11.95
C VAL A 416 -19.12 -6.96 12.91
N SER A 417 -20.19 -6.75 13.69
CA SER A 417 -20.72 -7.72 14.63
C SER A 417 -22.24 -7.91 14.41
N GLN A 418 -22.81 -8.98 14.94
CA GLN A 418 -24.24 -9.17 14.93
C GLN A 418 -24.89 -8.17 15.90
N ALA A 419 -25.89 -7.41 15.42
CA ALA A 419 -26.61 -6.44 16.24
C ALA A 419 -27.60 -7.14 17.18
N THR A 420 -27.63 -6.71 18.42
CA THR A 420 -28.54 -7.20 19.47
C THR A 420 -29.36 -6.04 20.06
N GLY A 421 -30.52 -6.34 20.67
CA GLY A 421 -31.34 -5.33 21.36
C GLY A 421 -32.15 -4.43 20.42
N LYS A 422 -32.43 -3.20 20.88
CA LYS A 422 -33.21 -2.21 20.11
C LYS A 422 -32.41 -1.70 18.92
N PRO A 423 -33.09 -1.34 17.79
CA PRO A 423 -32.42 -0.78 16.64
C PRO A 423 -31.61 0.49 16.96
N GLY A 424 -30.38 0.53 16.45
CA GLY A 424 -29.47 1.67 16.55
C GLY A 424 -29.68 2.70 15.43
N VAL A 425 -28.65 3.52 15.18
CA VAL A 425 -28.64 4.47 14.06
C VAL A 425 -28.51 3.69 12.75
N PRO A 426 -29.42 3.87 11.78
CA PRO A 426 -29.31 3.17 10.50
C PRO A 426 -28.02 3.52 9.76
N HIS A 427 -27.44 2.52 9.08
CA HIS A 427 -26.28 2.74 8.23
C HIS A 427 -26.73 3.42 6.94
N VAL A 428 -26.52 4.72 6.86
CA VAL A 428 -26.78 5.52 5.68
C VAL A 428 -25.45 5.95 5.08
N VAL A 429 -25.29 5.76 3.79
CA VAL A 429 -24.12 6.21 3.03
C VAL A 429 -24.53 7.36 2.14
N ALA A 430 -23.96 8.52 2.41
CA ALA A 430 -23.95 9.63 1.47
C ALA A 430 -22.86 9.36 0.43
N GLY A 431 -23.26 9.19 -0.82
CA GLY A 431 -22.30 9.04 -1.93
C GLY A 431 -21.49 10.32 -2.13
N LEU A 432 -20.34 10.15 -2.76
CA LEU A 432 -19.51 11.27 -3.20
C LEU A 432 -20.21 12.00 -4.36
N PRO A 433 -20.12 13.34 -4.45
CA PRO A 433 -20.57 14.05 -5.64
C PRO A 433 -19.91 13.50 -6.90
N GLN A 434 -20.70 13.06 -7.86
CA GLN A 434 -20.23 12.53 -9.13
C GLN A 434 -20.58 13.51 -10.25
N VAL A 435 -19.57 13.99 -10.97
CA VAL A 435 -19.78 14.72 -12.22
C VAL A 435 -20.08 13.68 -13.30
N THR A 436 -21.33 13.64 -13.78
CA THR A 436 -21.79 12.65 -14.76
C THR A 436 -21.82 13.19 -16.18
N GLN A 437 -21.80 14.50 -16.32
CA GLN A 437 -21.84 15.19 -17.61
C GLN A 437 -21.18 16.58 -17.50
N VAL A 438 -20.45 16.98 -18.53
CA VAL A 438 -19.91 18.34 -18.69
C VAL A 438 -20.30 18.80 -20.11
N GLY A 439 -21.06 19.89 -20.20
CA GLY A 439 -21.72 20.26 -21.46
C GLY A 439 -22.65 19.13 -21.92
N ASP A 440 -22.48 18.69 -23.16
CA ASP A 440 -23.23 17.58 -23.74
C ASP A 440 -22.51 16.22 -23.60
N ASP A 441 -21.25 16.21 -23.08
CA ASP A 441 -20.42 15.03 -22.99
C ASP A 441 -20.56 14.30 -21.66
N ALA A 442 -20.71 12.98 -21.72
CA ALA A 442 -20.63 12.12 -20.54
C ALA A 442 -19.18 12.03 -20.01
N VAL A 443 -19.02 12.15 -18.69
CA VAL A 443 -17.71 11.95 -18.05
C VAL A 443 -17.42 10.45 -17.98
N PRO A 444 -16.31 9.95 -18.57
CA PRO A 444 -15.96 8.54 -18.51
C PRO A 444 -15.78 8.06 -17.06
N ALA A 445 -16.23 6.84 -16.76
CA ALA A 445 -16.05 6.24 -15.46
C ALA A 445 -14.55 6.06 -15.13
N GLY A 446 -14.15 6.40 -13.91
CA GLY A 446 -12.79 6.24 -13.43
C GLY A 446 -11.80 7.36 -13.80
N THR A 447 -12.26 8.43 -14.45
CA THR A 447 -11.45 9.62 -14.69
C THR A 447 -11.73 10.72 -13.68
N ALA A 448 -10.70 11.50 -13.31
CA ALA A 448 -10.91 12.70 -12.52
C ALA A 448 -11.75 13.71 -13.32
N PRO A 449 -12.83 14.29 -12.74
CA PRO A 449 -13.67 15.23 -13.46
C PRO A 449 -12.87 16.48 -13.84
N LEU A 450 -12.85 16.78 -15.15
CA LEU A 450 -12.27 17.99 -15.72
C LEU A 450 -13.38 18.91 -16.20
N VAL A 451 -13.40 20.17 -15.74
CA VAL A 451 -14.37 21.20 -16.11
C VAL A 451 -13.61 22.45 -16.56
N ALA A 452 -14.21 23.24 -17.44
CA ALA A 452 -13.63 24.49 -17.91
C ALA A 452 -14.51 25.68 -17.55
N GLY A 453 -13.93 26.87 -17.56
CA GLY A 453 -14.69 28.12 -17.35
C GLY A 453 -15.81 28.28 -18.39
N GLY A 454 -17.03 28.58 -17.94
CA GLY A 454 -18.24 28.64 -18.76
C GLY A 454 -19.03 27.34 -18.91
N ASP A 455 -18.47 26.21 -18.46
CA ASP A 455 -19.15 24.90 -18.53
C ASP A 455 -20.40 24.84 -17.62
N GLN A 456 -21.32 23.98 -18.02
CA GLN A 456 -22.35 23.42 -17.16
C GLN A 456 -22.05 21.95 -16.91
N ALA A 457 -22.02 21.57 -15.65
CA ALA A 457 -21.80 20.19 -15.25
C ALA A 457 -23.05 19.61 -14.57
N ARG A 458 -23.39 18.37 -14.88
CA ARG A 458 -24.39 17.60 -14.14
C ARG A 458 -23.67 16.84 -13.02
N VAL A 459 -24.10 17.11 -11.78
CA VAL A 459 -23.53 16.48 -10.58
C VAL A 459 -24.61 15.68 -9.87
N GLU A 460 -24.30 14.43 -9.53
CA GLU A 460 -25.23 13.52 -8.84
C GLU A 460 -24.64 13.07 -7.50
N VAL A 461 -25.51 13.02 -6.48
CA VAL A 461 -25.19 12.47 -5.16
C VAL A 461 -26.22 11.41 -4.82
N THR A 462 -25.78 10.16 -4.72
CA THR A 462 -26.67 9.05 -4.35
C THR A 462 -26.58 8.80 -2.84
N VAL A 463 -27.73 8.91 -2.17
CA VAL A 463 -27.88 8.58 -0.74
C VAL A 463 -28.52 7.21 -0.64
N ARG A 464 -27.88 6.31 0.08
CA ARG A 464 -28.30 4.93 0.26
C ARG A 464 -28.59 4.64 1.74
N ASN A 465 -29.75 4.06 2.04
CA ASN A 465 -30.09 3.58 3.38
C ASN A 465 -29.91 2.06 3.44
N ASP A 466 -28.82 1.60 3.98
CA ASP A 466 -28.54 0.19 4.23
C ASP A 466 -28.99 -0.28 5.62
N GLY A 467 -29.55 0.63 6.43
CA GLY A 467 -30.10 0.32 7.75
C GLY A 467 -31.42 -0.45 7.69
N ALA A 468 -31.80 -1.07 8.83
CA ALA A 468 -33.06 -1.80 8.94
C ALA A 468 -34.29 -0.90 9.13
N GLN A 469 -34.10 0.39 9.32
CA GLN A 469 -35.17 1.38 9.53
C GLN A 469 -35.17 2.42 8.41
N PRO A 470 -36.37 2.95 8.04
CA PRO A 470 -36.44 4.08 7.11
C PRO A 470 -35.82 5.34 7.72
N VAL A 471 -35.33 6.21 6.87
CA VAL A 471 -34.94 7.58 7.20
C VAL A 471 -35.86 8.58 6.54
N PHE A 472 -36.13 9.71 7.21
CA PHE A 472 -37.11 10.68 6.80
C PHE A 472 -36.44 11.96 6.30
N ALA A 473 -37.17 12.63 5.37
CA ALA A 473 -36.76 13.90 4.79
C ALA A 473 -35.25 13.97 4.39
N PRO A 474 -34.74 12.97 3.63
CA PRO A 474 -33.38 13.04 3.16
C PRO A 474 -33.21 14.24 2.22
N ARG A 475 -32.13 14.99 2.39
CA ARG A 475 -31.79 16.15 1.58
C ARG A 475 -30.28 16.18 1.34
N VAL A 476 -29.91 16.73 0.21
CA VAL A 476 -28.52 17.04 -0.14
C VAL A 476 -28.42 18.52 -0.48
N GLU A 477 -27.45 19.18 0.11
CA GLU A 477 -27.02 20.53 -0.24
C GLU A 477 -25.63 20.43 -0.87
N LEU A 478 -25.45 20.96 -2.07
CA LEU A 478 -24.18 20.93 -2.79
C LEU A 478 -23.50 22.29 -2.68
N ALA A 479 -22.40 22.34 -1.96
CA ALA A 479 -21.50 23.48 -1.89
C ALA A 479 -20.50 23.42 -3.05
N VAL A 480 -20.34 24.54 -3.74
CA VAL A 480 -19.47 24.73 -4.89
C VAL A 480 -18.49 25.90 -4.64
N PRO A 481 -17.38 26.00 -5.37
CA PRO A 481 -16.43 27.12 -5.25
C PRO A 481 -17.09 28.49 -5.40
N ALA A 482 -16.46 29.52 -4.84
CA ALA A 482 -16.98 30.90 -4.90
C ALA A 482 -17.21 31.35 -6.34
N GLY A 483 -18.35 31.96 -6.59
CA GLY A 483 -18.76 32.43 -7.92
C GLY A 483 -19.44 31.39 -8.81
N TRP A 484 -19.43 30.10 -8.42
CA TRP A 484 -20.20 29.06 -9.12
C TRP A 484 -21.63 28.99 -8.57
N THR A 485 -22.50 28.35 -9.31
CA THR A 485 -23.88 28.11 -8.85
C THR A 485 -24.23 26.64 -8.95
N ALA A 486 -24.99 26.14 -7.97
CA ALA A 486 -25.56 24.80 -8.00
C ALA A 486 -27.08 24.89 -7.87
N SER A 487 -27.80 24.28 -8.79
CA SER A 487 -29.29 24.27 -8.81
C SER A 487 -29.80 22.82 -8.81
N PRO A 488 -30.69 22.45 -7.86
CA PRO A 488 -31.22 21.10 -7.82
C PRO A 488 -32.17 20.88 -9.01
N LEU A 489 -32.09 19.69 -9.62
CA LEU A 489 -32.95 19.27 -10.74
C LEU A 489 -34.23 18.56 -10.27
N ASP A 490 -34.17 17.89 -9.11
CA ASP A 490 -35.24 17.03 -8.63
C ASP A 490 -35.72 17.44 -7.23
N LYS A 491 -36.96 17.03 -6.90
CA LYS A 491 -37.49 17.19 -5.54
C LYS A 491 -37.04 16.06 -4.65
N ALA A 492 -36.54 16.41 -3.45
CA ALA A 492 -36.14 15.43 -2.44
C ALA A 492 -37.34 14.51 -2.04
N PRO A 493 -37.10 13.19 -1.90
CA PRO A 493 -38.13 12.28 -1.39
C PRO A 493 -38.44 12.57 0.09
N LYS A 494 -39.63 12.23 0.52
CA LYS A 494 -40.04 12.41 1.93
C LYS A 494 -39.50 11.30 2.83
N LEU A 495 -39.20 10.15 2.25
CA LEU A 495 -38.80 8.92 2.94
C LEU A 495 -37.80 8.17 2.07
N LEU A 496 -36.82 7.53 2.72
CA LEU A 496 -35.93 6.57 2.11
C LEU A 496 -35.96 5.27 2.92
N ASP A 497 -36.60 4.27 2.35
CA ASP A 497 -36.78 2.96 2.98
C ASP A 497 -35.48 2.19 3.14
N SER A 498 -35.51 1.15 4.00
CA SER A 498 -34.40 0.20 4.18
C SER A 498 -34.01 -0.44 2.84
N ASN A 499 -32.71 -0.52 2.59
CA ASN A 499 -32.10 -1.06 1.36
C ASN A 499 -32.45 -0.32 0.06
N HIS A 500 -32.96 0.92 0.15
CA HIS A 500 -33.21 1.78 -0.99
C HIS A 500 -32.19 2.91 -1.11
N SER A 501 -32.13 3.50 -2.30
CA SER A 501 -31.30 4.68 -2.58
C SER A 501 -32.13 5.78 -3.26
N ALA A 502 -31.70 7.01 -3.13
CA ALA A 502 -32.20 8.16 -3.84
C ALA A 502 -31.05 8.96 -4.41
N THR A 503 -31.17 9.37 -5.68
CA THR A 503 -30.16 10.22 -6.33
C THR A 503 -30.66 11.67 -6.34
N PHE A 504 -29.79 12.59 -5.97
CA PHE A 504 -30.03 14.03 -5.98
C PHE A 504 -29.15 14.62 -7.07
N ALA A 505 -29.77 15.15 -8.11
CA ALA A 505 -29.09 15.71 -9.25
C ALA A 505 -29.09 17.24 -9.21
N PHE A 506 -27.98 17.83 -9.65
CA PHE A 506 -27.74 19.27 -9.70
C PHE A 506 -27.18 19.66 -11.05
N THR A 507 -27.55 20.85 -11.52
CA THR A 507 -26.78 21.57 -12.53
C THR A 507 -25.82 22.51 -11.83
N VAL A 508 -24.53 22.34 -12.07
CA VAL A 508 -23.46 23.24 -11.60
C VAL A 508 -23.01 24.08 -12.77
N THR A 509 -23.04 25.42 -12.62
CA THR A 509 -22.59 26.35 -13.66
C THR A 509 -21.34 27.06 -13.19
N LEU A 510 -20.29 26.99 -14.01
CA LEU A 510 -19.03 27.66 -13.79
C LEU A 510 -19.03 29.06 -14.45
N PRO A 511 -18.49 30.09 -13.79
CA PRO A 511 -18.25 31.36 -14.47
C PRO A 511 -17.15 31.19 -15.54
N ALA A 512 -17.24 31.93 -16.62
CA ALA A 512 -16.19 31.93 -17.67
C ALA A 512 -14.79 32.29 -17.13
N THR A 513 -14.76 33.01 -15.99
CA THR A 513 -13.52 33.40 -15.29
C THR A 513 -13.13 32.43 -14.16
N ALA A 514 -13.62 31.21 -14.18
CA ALA A 514 -13.22 30.23 -13.18
C ALA A 514 -11.70 30.04 -13.17
N ALA A 515 -11.09 30.16 -12.00
CA ALA A 515 -9.64 30.04 -11.87
C ALA A 515 -9.20 28.58 -12.13
N PRO A 516 -8.20 28.34 -12.99
CA PRO A 516 -7.70 26.99 -13.24
C PRO A 516 -7.02 26.40 -11.99
N GLY A 517 -7.05 25.07 -11.88
CA GLY A 517 -6.44 24.32 -10.80
C GLY A 517 -7.42 23.43 -10.06
N ASN A 518 -6.98 22.93 -8.89
CA ASN A 518 -7.79 22.04 -8.09
C ASN A 518 -8.94 22.76 -7.38
N ALA A 519 -10.11 22.16 -7.43
CA ALA A 519 -11.33 22.59 -6.74
C ALA A 519 -12.04 21.40 -6.11
N ALA A 520 -13.11 21.60 -5.36
CA ALA A 520 -13.87 20.52 -4.76
C ALA A 520 -15.37 20.81 -4.80
N LEU A 521 -16.17 19.76 -4.98
CA LEU A 521 -17.61 19.76 -4.79
C LEU A 521 -17.91 19.07 -3.47
N THR A 522 -18.58 19.77 -2.54
CA THR A 522 -18.88 19.23 -1.21
C THR A 522 -20.39 19.07 -1.03
N ALA A 523 -20.85 17.84 -0.76
CA ALA A 523 -22.25 17.54 -0.50
C ALA A 523 -22.48 17.35 0.99
N THR A 524 -23.40 18.12 1.57
CA THR A 524 -23.93 17.92 2.91
C THR A 524 -25.27 17.18 2.80
N THR A 525 -25.26 15.89 3.15
CA THR A 525 -26.45 15.05 3.23
C THR A 525 -27.05 15.12 4.62
N SER A 526 -28.37 15.37 4.72
CA SER A 526 -29.09 15.38 5.99
C SER A 526 -30.33 14.50 5.92
N TYR A 527 -30.69 13.85 7.04
CA TYR A 527 -31.87 13.01 7.19
C TYR A 527 -32.29 12.92 8.65
N GLU A 528 -33.56 12.56 8.89
CA GLU A 528 -34.10 12.37 10.22
C GLU A 528 -34.29 10.89 10.55
N VAL A 529 -33.95 10.51 11.79
CA VAL A 529 -34.13 9.17 12.34
C VAL A 529 -35.03 9.25 13.56
N ILE A 530 -36.06 8.40 13.64
CA ILE A 530 -36.98 8.36 14.79
C ILE A 530 -36.21 8.14 16.09
N GLY A 531 -36.41 9.05 17.05
CA GLY A 531 -35.75 8.99 18.37
C GLY A 531 -34.28 9.39 18.39
N LYS A 532 -33.70 9.80 17.25
CA LYS A 532 -32.29 10.27 17.13
C LYS A 532 -32.19 11.70 16.60
N GLY A 533 -33.27 12.23 15.97
CA GLY A 533 -33.29 13.56 15.36
C GLY A 533 -32.62 13.59 13.99
N ARG A 534 -32.19 14.80 13.60
CA ARG A 534 -31.53 15.08 12.31
C ARG A 534 -30.05 14.70 12.39
N LEU A 535 -29.60 13.93 11.41
CA LEU A 535 -28.22 13.53 11.25
C LEU A 535 -27.65 14.15 9.97
N LEU A 536 -26.33 14.40 9.97
CA LEU A 536 -25.60 15.02 8.87
C LEU A 536 -24.43 14.12 8.47
N GLN A 537 -24.13 14.12 7.17
CA GLN A 537 -22.92 13.53 6.60
C GLN A 537 -22.40 14.47 5.52
N GLU A 538 -21.10 14.64 5.47
CA GLU A 538 -20.43 15.44 4.46
C GLU A 538 -19.54 14.54 3.61
N THR A 539 -19.58 14.74 2.30
CA THR A 539 -18.73 14.04 1.34
C THR A 539 -18.21 15.05 0.32
N SER A 540 -16.97 14.86 -0.15
CA SER A 540 -16.32 15.78 -1.08
C SER A 540 -15.64 15.03 -2.21
N THR A 541 -15.73 15.60 -3.42
CA THR A 541 -15.03 15.09 -4.60
C THR A 541 -14.12 16.18 -5.14
N PRO A 542 -12.82 15.92 -5.30
CA PRO A 542 -11.92 16.82 -5.99
C PRO A 542 -12.27 16.86 -7.48
N ILE A 543 -12.15 18.04 -8.07
CA ILE A 543 -12.29 18.28 -9.51
C ILE A 543 -11.16 19.17 -9.98
N VAL A 544 -10.87 19.15 -11.27
CA VAL A 544 -9.87 19.99 -11.88
C VAL A 544 -10.55 21.02 -12.81
N VAL A 545 -10.24 22.30 -12.59
CA VAL A 545 -10.64 23.36 -13.51
C VAL A 545 -9.54 23.52 -14.55
N ALA A 546 -9.86 23.33 -15.81
CA ALA A 546 -8.92 23.42 -16.90
C ALA A 546 -8.36 24.85 -17.04
N PRO A 547 -7.10 25.00 -17.47
CA PRO A 547 -6.61 26.25 -18.02
C PRO A 547 -7.44 26.69 -19.23
N ALA A 548 -7.34 27.97 -19.61
CA ALA A 548 -7.92 28.42 -20.89
C ALA A 548 -7.35 27.59 -22.04
N ALA A 549 -8.20 27.23 -23.00
CA ALA A 549 -7.73 26.58 -24.23
C ALA A 549 -6.77 27.51 -24.99
N PRO A 550 -5.75 26.97 -25.71
CA PRO A 550 -4.90 27.77 -26.56
C PRO A 550 -5.69 28.38 -27.73
N ASP A 551 -5.21 29.52 -28.28
CA ASP A 551 -5.81 30.23 -29.40
C ASP A 551 -4.72 30.67 -30.37
N GLY A 552 -4.90 30.45 -31.66
CA GLY A 552 -3.94 30.75 -32.72
C GLY A 552 -2.75 29.76 -32.78
N ASP A 553 -1.64 30.20 -33.34
CA ASP A 553 -0.41 29.42 -33.43
C ASP A 553 0.39 29.55 -32.12
N VAL A 554 0.50 28.48 -31.35
CA VAL A 554 1.10 28.47 -30.04
C VAL A 554 2.18 27.39 -29.87
N ALA A 555 3.25 27.71 -29.14
CA ALA A 555 4.15 26.70 -28.60
C ALA A 555 3.53 26.10 -27.34
N LEU A 556 3.04 24.85 -27.39
CA LEU A 556 2.43 24.18 -26.25
C LEU A 556 3.41 24.02 -25.08
N SER A 557 4.73 24.03 -25.34
CA SER A 557 5.73 24.02 -24.26
C SER A 557 5.62 25.23 -23.32
N HIS A 558 5.06 26.35 -23.79
CA HIS A 558 4.83 27.59 -23.02
C HIS A 558 3.37 27.72 -22.58
N HIS A 559 2.49 26.80 -22.98
CA HIS A 559 1.09 26.80 -22.55
C HIS A 559 0.94 26.06 -21.22
N GLN A 560 -0.02 26.49 -20.39
CA GLN A 560 -0.26 25.85 -19.10
C GLN A 560 -0.85 24.45 -19.29
N TRP A 561 -0.17 23.43 -18.78
CA TRP A 561 -0.71 22.06 -18.72
C TRP A 561 -1.65 21.84 -17.52
N ILE A 562 -2.54 20.87 -17.62
CA ILE A 562 -3.41 20.41 -16.51
C ILE A 562 -2.57 19.70 -15.45
N SER A 563 -1.74 18.79 -15.90
CA SER A 563 -0.83 17.98 -15.07
C SER A 563 0.40 17.57 -15.86
N ALA A 564 1.50 17.33 -15.16
CA ALA A 564 2.71 16.77 -15.74
C ALA A 564 3.41 15.84 -14.75
N THR A 565 3.85 14.68 -15.24
CA THR A 565 4.66 13.71 -14.50
C THR A 565 5.93 13.42 -15.29
N SER A 566 7.00 13.02 -14.58
CA SER A 566 8.25 12.60 -15.18
C SER A 566 8.90 11.57 -14.27
N GLY A 567 9.52 10.56 -14.82
CA GLY A 567 10.14 9.44 -14.09
C GLY A 567 11.34 9.86 -13.24
N TRP A 568 11.99 10.95 -13.62
CA TRP A 568 13.10 11.56 -12.88
C TRP A 568 13.05 13.06 -13.06
N MET A 569 13.09 13.81 -11.97
CA MET A 569 12.94 15.27 -11.92
C MET A 569 11.66 15.80 -12.60
N SER A 570 11.32 17.04 -12.36
CA SER A 570 10.16 17.67 -13.02
C SER A 570 10.45 17.97 -14.48
N PRO A 571 9.42 17.97 -15.36
CA PRO A 571 9.56 18.42 -16.73
C PRO A 571 10.16 19.84 -16.80
N THR A 572 11.00 20.09 -17.79
CA THR A 572 11.67 21.38 -18.01
C THR A 572 11.26 21.95 -19.35
N VAL A 573 10.94 23.26 -19.36
CA VAL A 573 10.59 24.00 -20.57
C VAL A 573 11.85 24.52 -21.24
N ASP A 574 12.00 24.26 -22.56
CA ASP A 574 13.11 24.67 -23.42
C ASP A 574 14.49 24.17 -22.99
N GLN A 575 14.51 23.15 -22.16
CA GLN A 575 15.74 22.55 -21.63
C GLN A 575 15.58 21.04 -21.50
N SER A 576 16.70 20.31 -21.60
CA SER A 576 16.77 18.90 -21.23
C SER A 576 16.41 18.70 -19.76
N VAL A 577 15.73 17.61 -19.44
CA VAL A 577 15.40 17.26 -18.06
C VAL A 577 16.66 17.10 -17.20
N GLY A 578 16.62 17.61 -15.97
CA GLY A 578 17.79 17.66 -15.10
C GLY A 578 18.60 18.97 -15.21
N GLY A 579 18.20 19.87 -16.07
CA GLY A 579 18.49 21.30 -16.07
C GLY A 579 19.79 21.75 -16.71
N GLY A 580 19.73 22.92 -17.34
CA GLY A 580 20.87 23.75 -17.75
C GLY A 580 21.37 23.53 -19.19
N SER A 581 21.06 22.43 -19.87
CA SER A 581 21.41 22.21 -21.26
C SER A 581 20.22 22.51 -22.17
N PRO A 582 20.39 23.11 -23.34
CA PRO A 582 19.34 23.17 -24.34
C PRO A 582 18.89 21.78 -24.77
N ILE A 583 17.64 21.65 -25.21
CA ILE A 583 17.15 20.42 -25.87
C ILE A 583 18.03 20.12 -27.08
N SER A 584 18.59 18.94 -27.16
CA SER A 584 19.45 18.49 -28.26
C SER A 584 19.24 17.01 -28.56
N MET A 585 18.93 16.70 -29.81
CA MET A 585 18.71 15.32 -30.27
C MET A 585 19.52 15.07 -31.55
N VAL A 586 20.29 13.97 -31.57
CA VAL A 586 21.15 13.58 -32.71
C VAL A 586 22.05 14.75 -33.19
N GLY A 587 22.60 15.51 -32.24
CA GLY A 587 23.47 16.67 -32.52
C GLY A 587 22.76 17.93 -32.97
N GLN A 588 21.44 17.96 -33.05
CA GLN A 588 20.65 19.12 -33.39
C GLN A 588 20.03 19.78 -32.19
N VAL A 589 20.32 21.07 -31.97
CA VAL A 589 19.76 21.87 -30.89
C VAL A 589 18.41 22.43 -31.31
N HIS A 590 17.44 22.38 -30.39
CA HIS A 590 16.09 22.92 -30.56
C HIS A 590 15.84 24.05 -29.58
N ALA A 591 15.24 25.16 -30.08
CA ALA A 591 15.04 26.36 -29.28
C ALA A 591 13.86 26.26 -28.29
N THR A 592 12.85 25.44 -28.61
CA THR A 592 11.63 25.28 -27.81
C THR A 592 11.26 23.82 -27.66
N GLY A 593 10.64 23.47 -26.53
CA GLY A 593 10.17 22.13 -26.28
C GLY A 593 10.04 21.81 -24.80
N ILE A 594 9.91 20.53 -24.49
CA ILE A 594 9.83 20.03 -23.11
C ILE A 594 10.75 18.83 -22.96
N GLY A 595 11.68 18.90 -22.00
CA GLY A 595 12.49 17.78 -21.57
C GLY A 595 11.82 17.04 -20.41
N VAL A 596 11.75 15.69 -20.51
CA VAL A 596 11.18 14.78 -19.52
C VAL A 596 12.08 13.56 -19.35
N ALA A 597 11.84 12.77 -18.31
CA ALA A 597 12.39 11.43 -18.17
C ALA A 597 11.26 10.38 -18.22
N SER A 598 11.50 9.26 -18.90
CA SER A 598 10.57 8.14 -18.96
C SER A 598 10.40 7.47 -17.56
N PRO A 599 9.19 6.98 -17.21
CA PRO A 599 7.91 7.25 -17.88
C PRO A 599 7.38 8.65 -17.57
N SER A 600 6.77 9.32 -18.54
CA SER A 600 6.20 10.66 -18.33
C SER A 600 4.84 10.82 -19.02
N THR A 601 4.03 11.74 -18.48
CA THR A 601 2.78 12.18 -19.12
C THR A 601 2.60 13.67 -18.87
N ILE A 602 2.34 14.43 -19.93
CA ILE A 602 1.96 15.84 -19.85
C ILE A 602 0.57 15.97 -20.47
N ARG A 603 -0.38 16.52 -19.69
CA ARG A 603 -1.78 16.65 -20.11
C ARG A 603 -2.14 18.11 -20.35
N TYR A 604 -2.69 18.40 -21.52
CA TYR A 604 -3.21 19.72 -21.91
C TYR A 604 -4.72 19.70 -22.12
N TYR A 605 -5.35 20.83 -21.83
CA TYR A 605 -6.71 21.12 -22.25
C TYR A 605 -6.67 21.93 -23.55
N LEU A 606 -7.27 21.42 -24.61
CA LEU A 606 -7.34 22.08 -25.92
C LEU A 606 -8.74 22.64 -26.23
N GLY A 607 -9.79 22.12 -25.58
CA GLY A 607 -11.16 22.64 -25.67
C GLY A 607 -11.74 22.60 -27.09
N ASP A 608 -11.35 21.63 -27.92
CA ASP A 608 -11.75 21.48 -29.33
C ASP A 608 -11.32 22.63 -30.25
N GLN A 609 -10.39 23.51 -29.78
CA GLN A 609 -10.00 24.71 -30.52
C GLN A 609 -8.88 24.46 -31.52
N CYS A 610 -8.10 23.35 -31.35
CA CYS A 610 -6.92 23.08 -32.14
C CYS A 610 -7.20 22.16 -33.33
N SER A 611 -6.51 22.40 -34.41
CA SER A 611 -6.61 21.61 -35.64
C SER A 611 -5.38 20.79 -35.96
N ARG A 612 -4.20 21.19 -35.45
CA ARG A 612 -2.92 20.53 -35.81
C ARG A 612 -1.89 20.63 -34.70
N LEU A 613 -1.05 19.59 -34.56
CA LEU A 613 0.15 19.59 -33.74
C LEU A 613 1.37 19.16 -34.57
N THR A 614 2.46 19.88 -34.48
CA THR A 614 3.74 19.47 -35.02
C THR A 614 4.78 19.39 -33.91
N THR A 615 5.62 18.34 -33.94
CA THR A 615 6.73 18.16 -32.97
C THR A 615 7.80 17.23 -33.53
N THR A 616 9.01 17.31 -32.98
CA THR A 616 10.09 16.33 -33.17
C THR A 616 10.35 15.68 -31.83
N VAL A 617 10.43 14.34 -31.80
CA VAL A 617 10.66 13.57 -30.57
C VAL A 617 11.90 12.70 -30.67
N GLY A 618 12.59 12.50 -29.56
CA GLY A 618 13.78 11.67 -29.48
C GLY A 618 14.43 11.68 -28.12
N ILE A 619 15.51 10.92 -27.97
CA ILE A 619 16.32 10.86 -26.75
C ILE A 619 17.31 12.05 -26.75
N ASP A 620 17.41 12.75 -25.61
CA ASP A 620 18.31 13.89 -25.44
C ASP A 620 19.79 13.50 -25.52
N ASP A 621 20.60 14.31 -26.19
CA ASP A 621 22.03 14.09 -26.35
C ASP A 621 22.81 14.07 -25.02
N ALA A 622 22.26 14.59 -23.93
CA ALA A 622 22.88 14.54 -22.62
C ALA A 622 23.17 13.12 -22.13
N VAL A 623 22.47 12.11 -22.66
CA VAL A 623 22.71 10.71 -22.31
C VAL A 623 23.74 10.02 -23.20
N ARG A 624 24.22 10.64 -24.29
CA ARG A 624 25.18 10.02 -25.23
C ARG A 624 26.50 9.60 -24.60
N ASN A 625 26.92 10.27 -23.52
CA ASN A 625 28.18 9.99 -22.84
C ASN A 625 28.00 9.21 -21.53
N VAL A 626 26.81 8.69 -21.24
CA VAL A 626 26.47 8.00 -19.98
C VAL A 626 26.33 6.52 -20.25
N GLY A 627 27.45 5.80 -20.27
CA GLY A 627 27.50 4.34 -20.42
C GLY A 627 27.29 3.81 -21.85
N PRO A 628 27.52 2.49 -22.08
CA PRO A 628 27.36 1.85 -23.37
C PRO A 628 25.88 1.65 -23.77
N GLU A 629 24.96 1.67 -22.81
CA GLU A 629 23.53 1.48 -23.02
C GLU A 629 22.85 2.85 -22.90
N GLY A 630 22.72 3.56 -24.02
CA GLY A 630 21.92 4.79 -24.12
C GLY A 630 20.46 4.48 -23.93
N GLY A 631 19.69 5.41 -23.33
CA GLY A 631 18.27 5.26 -23.08
C GLY A 631 17.45 4.89 -24.31
N THR A 632 16.34 4.22 -24.11
CA THR A 632 15.33 3.90 -25.12
C THR A 632 13.98 4.41 -24.64
N SER A 633 13.16 4.98 -25.52
CA SER A 633 11.83 5.46 -25.15
C SER A 633 10.84 5.31 -26.29
N THR A 634 9.56 5.25 -25.95
CA THR A 634 8.43 5.38 -26.87
C THR A 634 7.75 6.71 -26.66
N PHE A 635 7.22 7.33 -27.75
CA PHE A 635 6.48 8.58 -27.67
C PHE A 635 5.09 8.39 -28.25
N GLN A 636 4.06 8.75 -27.48
CA GLN A 636 2.68 8.71 -27.94
C GLN A 636 2.01 10.07 -27.76
N VAL A 637 1.20 10.46 -28.74
CA VAL A 637 0.25 11.56 -28.61
C VAL A 637 -1.14 10.95 -28.57
N ILE A 638 -1.87 11.23 -27.50
CA ILE A 638 -3.20 10.67 -27.22
C ILE A 638 -4.19 11.81 -27.13
N GLY A 639 -5.19 11.83 -28.01
CA GLY A 639 -6.31 12.79 -27.99
C GLY A 639 -7.58 12.09 -27.50
N ASP A 640 -8.20 12.58 -26.42
CA ASP A 640 -9.42 12.04 -25.81
C ASP A 640 -9.38 10.51 -25.62
N GLY A 641 -8.22 10.01 -25.15
CA GLY A 641 -7.97 8.58 -24.90
C GLY A 641 -7.67 7.75 -26.14
N LYS A 642 -7.60 8.35 -27.35
CA LYS A 642 -7.26 7.68 -28.61
C LYS A 642 -5.82 8.01 -29.01
N VAL A 643 -5.01 7.00 -29.32
CA VAL A 643 -3.67 7.20 -29.86
C VAL A 643 -3.75 7.81 -31.25
N LEU A 644 -3.19 9.01 -31.40
CA LEU A 644 -3.11 9.76 -32.66
C LEU A 644 -1.74 9.59 -33.32
N PHE A 645 -0.70 9.37 -32.52
CA PHE A 645 0.66 9.14 -32.97
C PHE A 645 1.38 8.17 -32.02
N ASP A 646 2.21 7.30 -32.59
CA ASP A 646 3.11 6.38 -31.87
C ASP A 646 4.43 6.30 -32.61
N SER A 647 5.53 6.63 -31.94
CA SER A 647 6.88 6.60 -32.55
C SER A 647 7.44 5.20 -32.72
N GLY A 648 6.90 4.19 -32.01
CA GLY A 648 7.63 2.98 -31.67
C GLY A 648 8.83 3.27 -30.76
N VAL A 649 9.67 2.27 -30.54
CA VAL A 649 10.88 2.45 -29.71
C VAL A 649 11.90 3.29 -30.47
N LEU A 650 12.37 4.36 -29.82
CA LEU A 650 13.47 5.20 -30.30
C LEU A 650 14.70 5.00 -29.41
N THR A 651 15.87 5.00 -30.05
CA THR A 651 17.17 5.03 -29.39
C THR A 651 17.78 6.44 -29.47
N ARG A 652 18.90 6.67 -28.81
CA ARG A 652 19.64 7.94 -28.86
C ARG A 652 20.09 8.38 -30.25
N ASP A 653 19.99 7.51 -31.24
CA ASP A 653 20.39 7.80 -32.63
C ASP A 653 19.18 8.02 -33.55
N ASP A 654 17.97 7.99 -32.98
CA ASP A 654 16.71 8.14 -33.67
C ASP A 654 15.99 9.43 -33.26
N VAL A 655 15.34 10.06 -34.25
CA VAL A 655 14.34 11.11 -34.07
C VAL A 655 13.12 10.82 -34.94
N ARG A 656 11.93 11.26 -34.51
CA ARG A 656 10.70 11.21 -35.28
C ARG A 656 10.06 12.60 -35.33
N GLN A 657 9.65 12.98 -36.53
CA GLN A 657 8.78 14.14 -36.70
C GLN A 657 7.33 13.66 -36.73
N ALA A 658 6.48 14.38 -36.03
CA ALA A 658 5.06 14.15 -36.02
C ALA A 658 4.30 15.38 -36.54
N ASP A 659 3.27 15.12 -37.33
CA ASP A 659 2.32 16.08 -37.84
C ASP A 659 0.92 15.47 -37.67
N ILE A 660 0.16 15.99 -36.74
CA ILE A 660 -0.98 15.29 -36.14
C ILE A 660 -2.22 16.17 -36.24
N ASP A 661 -3.31 15.58 -36.76
CA ASP A 661 -4.65 16.21 -36.77
C ASP A 661 -5.23 16.21 -35.35
N LEU A 662 -5.52 17.39 -34.83
CA LEU A 662 -6.15 17.61 -33.52
C LEU A 662 -7.62 18.02 -33.61
N THR A 663 -8.24 17.97 -34.78
CA THR A 663 -9.62 18.41 -34.97
C THR A 663 -10.56 17.65 -34.03
N GLY A 664 -11.29 18.38 -33.16
CA GLY A 664 -12.21 17.83 -32.17
C GLY A 664 -11.56 17.22 -30.93
N VAL A 665 -10.25 17.43 -30.71
CA VAL A 665 -9.56 16.95 -29.52
C VAL A 665 -9.76 17.96 -28.37
N ARG A 666 -10.36 17.50 -27.29
CA ARG A 666 -10.58 18.30 -26.09
C ARG A 666 -9.42 18.21 -25.08
N VAL A 667 -8.88 17.01 -24.89
CA VAL A 667 -7.76 16.73 -23.96
C VAL A 667 -6.65 16.01 -24.72
N LEU A 668 -5.43 16.51 -24.58
CA LEU A 668 -4.24 15.96 -25.19
C LEU A 668 -3.28 15.45 -24.13
N ASP A 669 -2.85 14.20 -24.26
CA ASP A 669 -1.78 13.60 -23.47
C ASP A 669 -0.54 13.38 -24.34
N LEU A 670 0.61 13.89 -23.89
CA LEU A 670 1.93 13.58 -24.41
C LEU A 670 2.57 12.56 -23.47
N VAL A 671 2.77 11.34 -23.98
CA VAL A 671 3.23 10.21 -23.17
C VAL A 671 4.59 9.72 -23.64
N VAL A 672 5.52 9.53 -22.70
CA VAL A 672 6.80 8.85 -22.94
C VAL A 672 6.84 7.58 -22.12
N GLY A 673 7.05 6.44 -22.78
CA GLY A 673 7.22 5.14 -22.16
C GLY A 673 8.68 4.69 -22.11
N ASP A 674 9.02 3.77 -21.23
CA ASP A 674 10.37 3.23 -20.97
C ASP A 674 10.78 2.09 -21.92
N ALA A 675 10.09 1.93 -23.03
CA ALA A 675 10.31 0.87 -24.02
C ALA A 675 10.31 -0.58 -23.45
N GLY A 676 10.06 -0.75 -22.16
CA GLY A 676 9.99 -2.05 -21.45
C GLY A 676 11.33 -2.51 -20.86
N ASP A 677 12.38 -1.69 -20.88
CA ASP A 677 13.70 -2.00 -20.31
C ASP A 677 14.02 -1.18 -19.04
N GLY A 678 13.08 -0.31 -18.62
CA GLY A 678 13.18 0.55 -17.44
C GLY A 678 13.75 1.93 -17.75
N GLY A 679 13.33 2.93 -16.97
CA GLY A 679 13.59 4.36 -17.25
C GLY A 679 15.03 4.84 -16.97
N TYR A 680 16.04 3.99 -16.97
CA TYR A 680 17.42 4.38 -16.71
C TYR A 680 18.04 5.09 -17.93
N ASN A 681 18.46 6.35 -17.77
CA ASN A 681 18.98 7.22 -18.83
C ASN A 681 17.97 7.58 -19.95
N ASP A 682 16.70 7.40 -19.73
CA ASP A 682 15.64 7.74 -20.70
C ASP A 682 15.26 9.22 -20.61
N ARG A 683 16.22 10.11 -20.89
CA ARG A 683 15.93 11.53 -21.05
C ARG A 683 15.35 11.75 -22.44
N ALA A 684 14.15 12.27 -22.48
CA ALA A 684 13.33 12.34 -23.67
C ALA A 684 12.85 13.78 -23.91
N ASP A 685 12.77 14.17 -25.18
CA ASP A 685 12.41 15.54 -25.56
C ASP A 685 11.23 15.57 -26.54
N TRP A 686 10.32 16.50 -26.28
CA TRP A 686 9.31 17.00 -27.21
C TRP A 686 9.77 18.35 -27.77
N ALA A 687 10.47 18.37 -28.90
CA ALA A 687 11.05 19.58 -29.48
C ALA A 687 10.12 20.24 -30.51
N GLY A 688 10.08 21.57 -30.55
CA GLY A 688 9.26 22.32 -31.49
C GLY A 688 7.78 21.95 -31.39
N LEU A 689 7.26 21.84 -30.15
CA LEU A 689 5.89 21.43 -29.84
C LEU A 689 4.92 22.57 -30.18
N ASN A 690 4.49 22.66 -31.44
CA ASN A 690 3.65 23.76 -31.94
C ASN A 690 2.25 23.27 -32.29
N ALA A 691 1.24 23.96 -31.81
CA ALA A 691 -0.16 23.73 -32.15
C ALA A 691 -0.76 24.90 -32.91
N THR A 692 -1.65 24.60 -33.86
CA THR A 692 -2.51 25.58 -34.53
C THR A 692 -3.92 25.40 -34.00
N CYS A 693 -4.44 26.41 -33.33
CA CYS A 693 -5.73 26.38 -32.65
C CYS A 693 -6.72 27.48 -33.10
#